data_f840b881d8d25f5b1a04a37ea3a4b28e
#
_entry.id   f840b881d8d25f5b1a04a37ea3a4b28e
#
_cell.length_a   1.000
_cell.length_b   1.000
_cell.length_c   1.000
_cell.angle_alpha   90.00
_cell.angle_beta   90.00
_cell.angle_gamma   90.00
#
_symmetry.space_group_name_H-M   'P 1'
#
loop_
_entity.id
_entity.type
_entity.pdbx_description
1 polymer ?
#
loop_
_entity_poly.entity_id
_entity_poly.type
_entity_poly.pdbx_seq_one_letter_code
_entity_poly.pdbx_strand_id
1 'polypeptide(L)'
;MHWRMTALALGGAVACSCASAQPLAEDEDLALIYGDKSTFSLATGSKQSLRRAPAIATVITAEDIRAMGATDLDEVLESVPGLHVSRASVRFASLHFMRGIVGGGQSTPQVLFLQNGIPVTTLFNGDKGVDWVGVPVDNVARIEVIRGPGSALYGADAYAGVINVVTKSAAEAPGTVAGLGAGSFGSWSAWTQHGGTLGPLEVAAYLRVGGTDGFKKTIEADAQTRNDRLFGTAASLAPGATNLGYETIDASVNLAAGNWRAHAGYRQRDNMQTYTGVSSALEPYSGGRVEHFVGDVAWNDPQFATHWGLGATAAYTAYSFVYPGNLMLLPPGATLPGGTFPAGMIGGPNQWERQLRLSVNAAYSGFAGHSLRFGLGHDDLDLYRTKTYKNYRLSAAGAPIPTGPVIDYSEIQPFIRPQLRKLNYFFVQDEWNFAQDWALTAGLRHDRYSDFGNTTNPRLALVWDAALDLTAKLLYGQAFRAPSFNEQYGINPVANGNPSLLPETIRTLEAAVTWQARKDLQLNLGVFLYRMADLIRLVSNTAPAPGSTFQNTGVQRGRGLELEADWDAGRSLRLSGHYAFQRSLDASTGQDVGYAPRHRVYARADWRFASGWLVGGQLNRVTDRRRPAGDARASIADYTTLDLSLRSERGKGRWEFAASIRNLFAADVREPSLAPGLTLPNDLPLAPRSFYLQAIFTP
;
A
#
# COMPACT_ATOMS: atom_id res chain seq x y z
N MET A 1 66.25 -26.22 37.55
CA MET A 1 65.19 -26.99 38.24
C MET A 1 64.15 -27.36 37.19
N HIS A 2 64.22 -28.59 36.74
CA HIS A 2 63.36 -29.17 35.69
C HIS A 2 61.97 -29.55 36.24
N TRP A 3 60.89 -29.30 35.52
CA TRP A 3 59.73 -30.16 35.54
C TRP A 3 59.15 -30.26 34.12
N ARG A 4 59.19 -31.48 33.59
CA ARG A 4 58.54 -31.96 32.41
C ARG A 4 57.09 -32.29 32.74
N MET A 5 56.13 -31.92 31.86
CA MET A 5 54.82 -32.52 31.85
C MET A 5 54.55 -33.21 30.51
N THR A 6 54.25 -34.45 30.62
CA THR A 6 53.92 -35.43 29.59
C THR A 6 52.55 -35.17 28.98
N ALA A 7 52.45 -35.18 27.67
CA ALA A 7 51.20 -35.16 26.92
C ALA A 7 50.61 -36.57 26.86
N LEU A 8 49.37 -36.74 27.25
CA LEU A 8 48.53 -37.90 26.93
C LEU A 8 47.55 -37.50 25.82
N ALA A 9 47.70 -38.10 24.63
CA ALA A 9 46.73 -38.04 23.55
C ALA A 9 45.64 -39.08 23.81
N LEU A 10 44.38 -38.63 23.94
CA LEU A 10 43.20 -39.48 23.79
C LEU A 10 42.47 -39.07 22.52
N GLY A 11 42.57 -39.87 21.51
CA GLY A 11 41.74 -39.78 20.32
C GLY A 11 40.31 -40.27 20.63
N GLY A 12 39.34 -39.38 20.54
CA GLY A 12 37.92 -39.70 20.51
C GLY A 12 37.34 -39.21 19.19
N ALA A 13 37.08 -40.14 18.29
CA ALA A 13 36.32 -39.86 17.07
C ALA A 13 34.84 -39.62 17.46
N VAL A 14 34.42 -38.37 17.42
CA VAL A 14 32.97 -38.02 17.48
C VAL A 14 32.49 -38.02 16.07
N ALA A 15 31.73 -39.06 15.70
CA ALA A 15 30.93 -39.05 14.47
C ALA A 15 29.80 -38.03 14.64
N CYS A 16 29.94 -36.88 13.96
CA CYS A 16 28.87 -35.89 13.86
C CYS A 16 27.84 -36.44 12.88
N SER A 17 26.78 -37.06 13.41
CA SER A 17 25.56 -37.35 12.65
C SER A 17 24.90 -36.01 12.33
N CYS A 18 24.88 -35.62 11.06
CA CYS A 18 24.02 -34.57 10.57
C CYS A 18 22.55 -35.03 10.74
N ALA A 19 21.96 -34.73 11.88
CA ALA A 19 20.52 -34.79 12.04
C ALA A 19 19.96 -33.61 11.24
N SER A 20 19.41 -33.87 10.07
CA SER A 20 18.43 -33.00 9.44
C SER A 20 17.31 -32.85 10.44
N ALA A 21 17.17 -31.66 11.01
CA ALA A 21 16.03 -31.33 11.87
C ALA A 21 14.76 -31.42 11.02
N GLN A 22 14.05 -32.54 11.14
CA GLN A 22 12.67 -32.61 10.67
C GLN A 22 11.86 -31.64 11.54
N PRO A 23 10.97 -30.80 10.95
CA PRO A 23 10.02 -30.03 11.75
C PRO A 23 9.26 -31.00 12.65
N LEU A 24 9.13 -30.65 13.91
CA LEU A 24 8.36 -31.44 14.87
C LEU A 24 6.88 -31.42 14.43
N ALA A 25 6.16 -32.50 14.61
CA ALA A 25 4.74 -32.62 14.21
C ALA A 25 3.84 -31.49 14.75
N GLU A 26 4.25 -30.82 15.84
CA GLU A 26 3.56 -29.63 16.37
C GLU A 26 3.75 -28.40 15.48
N ASP A 27 4.91 -28.19 14.84
CA ASP A 27 5.15 -27.06 13.97
C ASP A 27 4.40 -27.23 12.63
N GLU A 28 4.28 -28.47 12.13
CA GLU A 28 3.45 -28.80 10.96
C GLU A 28 1.95 -28.58 11.26
N ASP A 29 1.48 -28.97 12.44
CA ASP A 29 0.10 -28.73 12.88
C ASP A 29 -0.22 -27.24 13.03
N LEU A 30 0.72 -26.43 13.53
CA LEU A 30 0.55 -24.98 13.65
C LEU A 30 0.56 -24.29 12.30
N ALA A 31 1.41 -24.70 11.38
CA ALA A 31 1.44 -24.18 10.02
C ALA A 31 0.15 -24.51 9.24
N LEU A 32 -0.45 -25.67 9.45
CA LEU A 32 -1.75 -26.04 8.90
C LEU A 32 -2.90 -25.17 9.44
N ILE A 33 -2.83 -24.78 10.71
CA ILE A 33 -3.88 -24.00 11.38
C ILE A 33 -3.78 -22.51 11.09
N TYR A 34 -2.57 -21.94 11.01
CA TYR A 34 -2.33 -20.50 10.94
C TYR A 34 -1.68 -20.01 9.63
N GLY A 35 -1.40 -20.91 8.70
CA GLY A 35 -0.74 -20.62 7.43
C GLY A 35 0.79 -20.47 7.56
N ASP A 36 1.47 -20.66 6.43
CA ASP A 36 2.93 -20.53 6.37
C ASP A 36 3.35 -19.05 6.35
N LYS A 37 3.82 -18.54 7.48
CA LYS A 37 4.43 -17.21 7.61
C LYS A 37 5.95 -17.27 7.48
N SER A 38 6.53 -18.45 7.33
CA SER A 38 7.98 -18.63 7.40
C SER A 38 8.70 -18.24 6.11
N THR A 39 8.00 -18.18 4.99
CA THR A 39 8.59 -17.92 3.67
C THR A 39 8.17 -16.57 3.07
N PHE A 40 9.11 -15.89 2.44
CA PHE A 40 8.98 -14.58 1.86
C PHE A 40 9.76 -14.47 0.56
N SER A 41 9.22 -13.83 -0.45
CA SER A 41 9.85 -13.76 -1.77
C SER A 41 10.23 -12.35 -2.24
N LEU A 42 9.60 -11.31 -1.71
CA LEU A 42 9.81 -9.93 -2.16
C LEU A 42 11.26 -9.43 -2.01
N ALA A 43 11.96 -9.80 -0.94
CA ALA A 43 13.28 -9.21 -0.66
C ALA A 43 14.39 -9.68 -1.60
N THR A 44 14.22 -10.84 -2.23
CA THR A 44 15.25 -11.46 -3.07
C THR A 44 14.72 -12.01 -4.38
N GLY A 45 13.37 -12.03 -4.56
CA GLY A 45 12.73 -12.67 -5.72
C GLY A 45 12.75 -14.20 -5.70
N SER A 46 13.21 -14.84 -4.59
CA SER A 46 13.10 -16.28 -4.32
C SER A 46 12.53 -16.50 -2.95
N LYS A 47 11.86 -17.64 -2.73
CA LYS A 47 11.34 -18.00 -1.40
C LYS A 47 12.50 -18.16 -0.42
N GLN A 48 12.47 -17.38 0.65
CA GLN A 48 13.43 -17.44 1.75
C GLN A 48 12.69 -17.42 3.07
N SER A 49 13.32 -17.91 4.12
CA SER A 49 12.85 -17.73 5.49
C SER A 49 12.77 -16.24 5.83
N LEU A 50 11.64 -15.78 6.34
CA LEU A 50 11.43 -14.40 6.77
C LEU A 50 12.51 -13.93 7.75
N ARG A 51 12.94 -14.85 8.63
CA ARG A 51 14.01 -14.63 9.61
C ARG A 51 15.34 -14.25 8.95
N ARG A 52 15.74 -14.90 7.85
CA ARG A 52 17.00 -14.65 7.13
C ARG A 52 16.87 -13.65 5.97
N ALA A 53 15.66 -13.26 5.60
CA ALA A 53 15.44 -12.31 4.52
C ALA A 53 16.22 -11.00 4.77
N PRO A 54 16.90 -10.45 3.75
CA PRO A 54 17.69 -9.21 3.88
C PRO A 54 16.78 -7.96 3.89
N ALA A 55 15.70 -8.00 4.64
CA ALA A 55 14.72 -6.91 4.81
C ALA A 55 14.00 -7.05 6.15
N ILE A 56 13.36 -5.97 6.61
CA ILE A 56 12.35 -6.00 7.65
C ILE A 56 11.00 -6.14 6.95
N ALA A 57 10.34 -7.29 7.13
CA ALA A 57 9.14 -7.62 6.39
C ALA A 57 8.06 -8.26 7.26
N THR A 58 6.82 -8.20 6.80
CA THR A 58 5.64 -8.83 7.40
C THR A 58 4.91 -9.61 6.33
N VAL A 59 4.48 -10.83 6.65
CA VAL A 59 3.60 -11.65 5.81
C VAL A 59 2.29 -11.85 6.54
N ILE A 60 1.17 -11.53 5.89
CA ILE A 60 -0.18 -11.73 6.40
C ILE A 60 -0.86 -12.77 5.51
N THR A 61 -1.21 -13.90 6.11
CA THR A 61 -1.78 -15.05 5.38
C THR A 61 -3.29 -14.91 5.17
N ALA A 62 -3.86 -15.73 4.28
CA ALA A 62 -5.32 -15.83 4.12
C ALA A 62 -6.02 -16.24 5.43
N GLU A 63 -5.37 -17.05 6.25
CA GLU A 63 -5.87 -17.47 7.58
C GLU A 63 -5.91 -16.28 8.54
N ASP A 64 -4.86 -15.46 8.57
CA ASP A 64 -4.85 -14.21 9.35
C ASP A 64 -5.98 -13.28 8.94
N ILE A 65 -6.15 -13.06 7.63
CA ILE A 65 -7.19 -12.19 7.06
C ILE A 65 -8.58 -12.69 7.48
N ARG A 66 -8.81 -14.02 7.38
CA ARG A 66 -10.07 -14.63 7.80
C ARG A 66 -10.32 -14.49 9.29
N ALA A 67 -9.31 -14.71 10.12
CA ALA A 67 -9.44 -14.60 11.57
C ALA A 67 -9.68 -13.15 12.03
N MET A 68 -9.11 -12.16 11.33
CA MET A 68 -9.43 -10.73 11.53
C MET A 68 -10.90 -10.42 11.19
N GLY A 69 -11.57 -11.23 10.39
CA GLY A 69 -12.88 -10.91 9.81
C GLY A 69 -12.80 -9.69 8.91
N ALA A 70 -11.64 -9.43 8.30
CA ALA A 70 -11.43 -8.29 7.42
C ALA A 70 -12.24 -8.43 6.13
N THR A 71 -12.79 -7.32 5.66
CA THR A 71 -13.60 -7.25 4.43
C THR A 71 -12.85 -6.56 3.30
N ASP A 72 -11.86 -5.75 3.62
CA ASP A 72 -11.04 -5.04 2.66
C ASP A 72 -9.55 -5.00 3.06
N LEU A 73 -8.70 -4.61 2.11
CA LEU A 73 -7.26 -4.56 2.25
C LEU A 73 -6.80 -3.57 3.33
N ASP A 74 -7.44 -2.42 3.45
CA ASP A 74 -7.02 -1.36 4.38
C ASP A 74 -7.18 -1.82 5.84
N GLU A 75 -8.24 -2.59 6.16
CA GLU A 75 -8.42 -3.19 7.48
C GLU A 75 -7.29 -4.17 7.83
N VAL A 76 -6.79 -4.91 6.84
CA VAL A 76 -5.66 -5.83 7.02
C VAL A 76 -4.35 -5.07 7.20
N LEU A 77 -4.12 -4.03 6.41
CA LEU A 77 -2.88 -3.25 6.44
C LEU A 77 -2.70 -2.48 7.76
N GLU A 78 -3.77 -2.14 8.47
CA GLU A 78 -3.70 -1.57 9.82
C GLU A 78 -3.03 -2.51 10.84
N SER A 79 -2.90 -3.80 10.58
CA SER A 79 -2.18 -4.74 11.43
C SER A 79 -0.66 -4.70 11.25
N VAL A 80 -0.14 -3.98 10.25
CA VAL A 80 1.30 -3.91 9.95
C VAL A 80 2.00 -2.90 10.86
N PRO A 81 3.09 -3.27 11.54
CA PRO A 81 3.87 -2.35 12.36
C PRO A 81 4.40 -1.16 11.55
N GLY A 82 4.32 0.04 12.13
CA GLY A 82 4.81 1.27 11.48
C GLY A 82 4.02 1.74 10.27
N LEU A 83 2.94 1.05 9.88
CA LEU A 83 2.03 1.47 8.81
C LEU A 83 0.71 1.95 9.42
N HIS A 84 0.23 3.12 9.01
CA HIS A 84 -1.06 3.68 9.37
C HIS A 84 -1.85 4.02 8.12
N VAL A 85 -3.11 3.59 8.06
CA VAL A 85 -4.01 3.87 6.94
C VAL A 85 -4.85 5.10 7.27
N SER A 86 -4.48 6.23 6.69
CA SER A 86 -5.23 7.48 6.76
C SER A 86 -6.15 7.64 5.53
N ARG A 87 -6.86 8.77 5.45
CA ARG A 87 -7.78 9.07 4.35
C ARG A 87 -7.53 10.45 3.77
N ALA A 88 -7.63 10.55 2.46
CA ALA A 88 -7.66 11.84 1.79
C ALA A 88 -9.05 12.47 1.87
N SER A 89 -9.12 13.79 1.92
CA SER A 89 -10.39 14.53 1.82
C SER A 89 -11.07 14.30 0.46
N VAL A 90 -10.29 13.99 -0.55
CA VAL A 90 -10.74 13.74 -1.91
C VAL A 90 -11.01 12.25 -2.11
N ARG A 91 -12.24 11.88 -2.44
CA ARG A 91 -12.66 10.52 -2.80
C ARG A 91 -12.41 9.46 -1.73
N PHE A 92 -12.14 9.86 -0.49
CA PHE A 92 -11.81 8.93 0.60
C PHE A 92 -10.62 8.00 0.28
N ALA A 93 -9.74 8.43 -0.61
CA ALA A 93 -8.61 7.63 -1.04
C ALA A 93 -7.73 7.23 0.14
N SER A 94 -7.29 5.97 0.16
CA SER A 94 -6.46 5.42 1.24
C SER A 94 -5.04 5.96 1.16
N LEU A 95 -4.58 6.55 2.24
CA LEU A 95 -3.22 7.05 2.41
C LEU A 95 -2.45 6.12 3.34
N HIS A 96 -1.34 5.56 2.86
CA HIS A 96 -0.54 4.59 3.61
C HIS A 96 0.72 5.28 4.16
N PHE A 97 0.69 5.67 5.41
CA PHE A 97 1.82 6.31 6.08
C PHE A 97 2.74 5.24 6.66
N MET A 98 3.87 5.02 6.04
CA MET A 98 4.89 4.07 6.49
C MET A 98 5.97 4.81 7.27
N ARG A 99 6.19 4.42 8.55
CA ARG A 99 7.25 4.97 9.42
C ARG A 99 7.25 6.51 9.52
N GLY A 100 6.07 7.12 9.52
CA GLY A 100 5.90 8.57 9.58
C GLY A 100 6.26 9.31 8.29
N ILE A 101 6.45 8.59 7.18
CA ILE A 101 6.57 9.17 5.86
C ILE A 101 5.15 9.42 5.33
N VAL A 102 4.85 10.69 5.14
CA VAL A 102 3.57 11.17 4.63
C VAL A 102 3.79 11.81 3.27
N GLY A 103 2.91 11.54 2.33
CA GLY A 103 2.91 12.21 1.04
C GLY A 103 2.37 13.64 1.12
N GLY A 104 1.96 14.19 0.00
CA GLY A 104 1.37 15.53 -0.09
C GLY A 104 -0.05 15.66 0.49
N GLY A 105 -0.53 14.68 1.27
CA GLY A 105 -1.84 14.69 1.94
C GLY A 105 -3.04 14.34 1.04
N GLN A 106 -2.84 14.16 -0.27
CA GLN A 106 -3.87 13.73 -1.22
C GLN A 106 -3.55 12.36 -1.85
N SER A 107 -2.30 11.95 -1.81
CA SER A 107 -1.79 10.67 -2.30
C SER A 107 -0.55 10.25 -1.50
N THR A 108 -0.20 8.97 -1.53
CA THR A 108 1.00 8.43 -0.88
C THR A 108 1.86 7.67 -1.90
N PRO A 109 2.47 8.37 -2.86
CA PRO A 109 3.30 7.75 -3.89
C PRO A 109 4.63 7.21 -3.35
N GLN A 110 4.87 7.26 -2.05
CA GLN A 110 6.08 6.77 -1.38
C GLN A 110 6.02 5.27 -1.03
N VAL A 111 4.87 4.63 -1.19
CA VAL A 111 4.68 3.19 -0.95
C VAL A 111 4.28 2.52 -2.26
N LEU A 112 5.12 1.62 -2.73
CA LEU A 112 4.85 0.86 -3.94
C LEU A 112 3.84 -0.26 -3.67
N PHE A 113 2.75 -0.28 -4.43
CA PHE A 113 1.79 -1.37 -4.43
C PHE A 113 2.01 -2.29 -5.63
N LEU A 114 2.00 -3.59 -5.37
CA LEU A 114 2.10 -4.64 -6.37
C LEU A 114 0.88 -5.56 -6.28
N GLN A 115 0.42 -6.03 -7.42
CA GLN A 115 -0.50 -7.17 -7.53
C GLN A 115 0.25 -8.32 -8.22
N ASN A 116 0.44 -9.43 -7.52
CA ASN A 116 1.22 -10.58 -8.00
C ASN A 116 2.65 -10.20 -8.49
N GLY A 117 3.26 -9.18 -7.87
CA GLY A 117 4.57 -8.67 -8.24
C GLY A 117 4.56 -7.59 -9.33
N ILE A 118 3.43 -7.27 -9.94
CA ILE A 118 3.31 -6.23 -10.97
C ILE A 118 2.91 -4.90 -10.34
N PRO A 119 3.65 -3.80 -10.59
CA PRO A 119 3.32 -2.46 -10.10
C PRO A 119 1.95 -1.97 -10.61
N VAL A 120 1.15 -1.42 -9.70
CA VAL A 120 -0.18 -0.85 -9.99
C VAL A 120 -0.19 0.68 -9.88
N THR A 121 0.96 1.32 -9.92
CA THR A 121 1.11 2.78 -9.85
C THR A 121 0.46 3.44 -11.06
N THR A 122 -0.44 4.41 -10.82
CA THR A 122 -1.01 5.27 -11.84
C THR A 122 -0.04 6.39 -12.21
N LEU A 123 -0.02 6.79 -13.47
CA LEU A 123 0.97 7.75 -13.97
C LEU A 123 0.59 9.20 -13.64
N PHE A 124 -0.72 9.47 -13.54
CA PHE A 124 -1.21 10.82 -13.27
C PHE A 124 -0.82 11.31 -11.88
N ASN A 125 -1.06 10.52 -10.82
CA ASN A 125 -0.78 10.89 -9.43
C ASN A 125 0.47 10.23 -8.84
N GLY A 126 0.99 9.16 -9.45
CA GLY A 126 2.13 8.40 -8.95
C GLY A 126 1.78 7.47 -7.77
N ASP A 127 0.51 7.17 -7.54
CA ASP A 127 0.06 6.27 -6.49
C ASP A 127 -0.72 5.05 -7.05
N LYS A 128 -1.22 4.17 -6.18
CA LYS A 128 -1.95 2.95 -6.56
C LYS A 128 -3.31 3.16 -7.23
N GLY A 129 -3.77 4.41 -7.35
CA GLY A 129 -5.10 4.73 -7.86
C GLY A 129 -6.20 4.68 -6.78
N VAL A 130 -7.33 5.29 -7.11
CA VAL A 130 -8.46 5.41 -6.17
C VAL A 130 -9.32 4.15 -6.11
N ASP A 131 -9.17 3.24 -7.05
CA ASP A 131 -9.82 1.91 -7.08
C ASP A 131 -9.33 0.96 -5.99
N TRP A 132 -8.26 1.32 -5.28
CA TRP A 132 -7.73 0.56 -4.15
C TRP A 132 -8.46 0.83 -2.83
N VAL A 133 -9.47 1.67 -2.79
CA VAL A 133 -10.40 1.78 -1.68
C VAL A 133 -11.35 0.59 -1.70
N GLY A 134 -11.50 -0.10 -0.56
CA GLY A 134 -12.41 -1.24 -0.42
C GLY A 134 -12.03 -2.45 -1.30
N VAL A 135 -10.73 -2.69 -1.50
CA VAL A 135 -10.26 -3.89 -2.22
C VAL A 135 -10.61 -5.14 -1.45
N PRO A 136 -11.40 -6.07 -2.03
CA PRO A 136 -11.81 -7.28 -1.35
C PRO A 136 -10.63 -8.22 -1.09
N VAL A 137 -10.72 -8.96 0.02
CA VAL A 137 -9.65 -9.89 0.44
C VAL A 137 -10.01 -11.37 0.27
N ASP A 138 -11.19 -11.70 -0.24
CA ASP A 138 -11.65 -13.08 -0.40
C ASP A 138 -10.72 -13.93 -1.30
N ASN A 139 -10.12 -13.30 -2.34
CA ASN A 139 -9.20 -13.95 -3.28
C ASN A 139 -7.71 -13.72 -2.93
N VAL A 140 -7.39 -13.17 -1.77
CA VAL A 140 -6.00 -12.95 -1.36
C VAL A 140 -5.45 -14.22 -0.71
N ALA A 141 -4.31 -14.70 -1.22
CA ALA A 141 -3.54 -15.79 -0.62
C ALA A 141 -2.68 -15.28 0.53
N ARG A 142 -2.00 -14.15 0.31
CA ARG A 142 -1.19 -13.46 1.31
C ARG A 142 -0.90 -12.02 0.89
N ILE A 143 -0.53 -11.22 1.86
CA ILE A 143 0.00 -9.88 1.65
C ILE A 143 1.42 -9.86 2.20
N GLU A 144 2.37 -9.45 1.35
CA GLU A 144 3.78 -9.33 1.70
C GLU A 144 4.12 -7.84 1.81
N VAL A 145 4.70 -7.41 2.92
CA VAL A 145 5.05 -6.02 3.17
C VAL A 145 6.52 -5.90 3.51
N ILE A 146 7.28 -5.13 2.71
CA ILE A 146 8.62 -4.65 3.08
C ILE A 146 8.46 -3.27 3.71
N ARG A 147 9.07 -3.08 4.89
CA ARG A 147 9.17 -1.78 5.56
C ARG A 147 10.58 -1.21 5.32
N GLY A 148 10.66 -0.08 4.63
CA GLY A 148 11.91 0.54 4.21
C GLY A 148 12.19 0.46 2.71
N PRO A 149 13.38 0.96 2.25
CA PRO A 149 13.70 1.10 0.84
C PRO A 149 13.71 -0.19 0.04
N GLY A 150 12.96 -0.25 -1.06
CA GLY A 150 12.89 -1.38 -1.98
C GLY A 150 13.44 -1.10 -3.40
N SER A 151 13.89 0.14 -3.69
CA SER A 151 14.20 0.55 -5.06
C SER A 151 15.34 -0.23 -5.74
N ALA A 152 16.24 -0.86 -4.99
CA ALA A 152 17.30 -1.69 -5.56
C ALA A 152 16.75 -2.93 -6.32
N LEU A 153 15.51 -3.33 -6.09
CA LEU A 153 14.84 -4.40 -6.82
C LEU A 153 13.67 -3.88 -7.66
N TYR A 154 12.84 -3.00 -7.08
CA TYR A 154 11.56 -2.60 -7.63
C TYR A 154 11.57 -1.24 -8.35
N GLY A 155 12.68 -0.48 -8.27
CA GLY A 155 12.79 0.84 -8.91
C GLY A 155 12.02 1.92 -8.18
N ALA A 156 11.38 2.80 -8.94
CA ALA A 156 10.63 3.94 -8.40
C ALA A 156 9.52 3.53 -7.43
N ASP A 157 9.19 4.46 -6.52
CA ASP A 157 8.06 4.40 -5.58
C ASP A 157 8.20 3.34 -4.46
N ALA A 158 9.14 2.38 -4.58
CA ALA A 158 9.57 1.53 -3.48
C ALA A 158 10.42 2.33 -2.46
N TYR A 159 9.90 3.48 -2.06
CA TYR A 159 10.61 4.53 -1.34
C TYR A 159 10.54 4.34 0.18
N ALA A 160 9.34 4.26 0.73
CA ALA A 160 9.09 4.01 2.15
C ALA A 160 8.80 2.54 2.45
N GLY A 161 8.33 1.80 1.46
CA GLY A 161 8.01 0.39 1.55
C GLY A 161 7.40 -0.18 0.28
N VAL A 162 7.17 -1.49 0.30
CA VAL A 162 6.51 -2.24 -0.80
C VAL A 162 5.41 -3.10 -0.20
N ILE A 163 4.24 -3.08 -0.78
CA ILE A 163 3.09 -3.93 -0.42
C ILE A 163 2.71 -4.75 -1.64
N ASN A 164 2.82 -6.07 -1.55
CA ASN A 164 2.45 -7.00 -2.61
C ASN A 164 1.23 -7.83 -2.20
N VAL A 165 0.14 -7.66 -2.93
CA VAL A 165 -1.07 -8.46 -2.76
C VAL A 165 -1.00 -9.65 -3.71
N VAL A 166 -0.87 -10.85 -3.17
CA VAL A 166 -0.78 -12.10 -3.92
C VAL A 166 -2.13 -12.78 -3.93
N THR A 167 -2.67 -13.02 -5.12
CA THR A 167 -3.95 -13.73 -5.31
C THR A 167 -3.76 -15.24 -5.26
N LYS A 168 -4.83 -15.97 -4.91
CA LYS A 168 -4.81 -17.42 -4.76
C LYS A 168 -4.50 -18.14 -6.08
N SER A 169 -3.65 -19.15 -5.98
CA SER A 169 -3.40 -20.15 -7.01
C SER A 169 -4.49 -21.26 -7.03
N ALA A 170 -4.42 -22.15 -8.00
CA ALA A 170 -5.32 -23.30 -8.07
C ALA A 170 -5.25 -24.20 -6.81
N ALA A 171 -4.06 -24.38 -6.27
CA ALA A 171 -3.86 -25.18 -5.05
C ALA A 171 -4.40 -24.48 -3.78
N GLU A 172 -4.36 -23.13 -3.74
CA GLU A 172 -4.85 -22.33 -2.61
C GLU A 172 -6.36 -22.06 -2.64
N ALA A 173 -7.03 -22.34 -3.76
CA ALA A 173 -8.48 -22.22 -3.93
C ALA A 173 -9.12 -23.50 -4.50
N PRO A 174 -8.87 -24.70 -3.94
CA PRO A 174 -9.30 -25.96 -4.55
C PRO A 174 -10.82 -26.09 -4.63
N GLY A 175 -11.31 -26.49 -5.81
CA GLY A 175 -12.74 -26.63 -6.07
C GLY A 175 -13.45 -25.28 -6.24
N THR A 176 -14.77 -25.30 -6.10
CA THR A 176 -15.61 -24.09 -6.21
C THR A 176 -16.06 -23.63 -4.83
N VAL A 177 -15.98 -22.33 -4.58
CA VAL A 177 -16.51 -21.70 -3.38
C VAL A 177 -17.27 -20.46 -3.79
N ALA A 178 -18.42 -20.21 -3.18
CA ALA A 178 -19.22 -19.00 -3.38
C ALA A 178 -19.53 -18.33 -2.03
N GLY A 179 -19.64 -17.02 -2.02
CA GLY A 179 -19.96 -16.27 -0.82
C GLY A 179 -20.92 -15.12 -1.09
N LEU A 180 -21.74 -14.83 -0.09
CA LEU A 180 -22.63 -13.68 -0.03
C LEU A 180 -22.32 -12.89 1.24
N GLY A 181 -22.33 -11.58 1.16
CA GLY A 181 -22.11 -10.71 2.30
C GLY A 181 -23.09 -9.54 2.31
N ALA A 182 -23.45 -9.09 3.51
CA ALA A 182 -24.26 -7.88 3.72
C ALA A 182 -23.83 -7.20 5.02
N GLY A 183 -23.95 -5.88 5.07
CA GLY A 183 -23.51 -5.12 6.24
C GLY A 183 -24.10 -3.73 6.35
N SER A 184 -23.57 -2.95 7.28
CA SER A 184 -23.91 -1.56 7.49
C SER A 184 -23.73 -0.72 6.24
N PHE A 185 -24.42 0.39 6.16
CA PHE A 185 -24.31 1.39 5.09
C PHE A 185 -24.71 0.86 3.70
N GLY A 186 -25.70 -0.02 3.62
CA GLY A 186 -26.13 -0.63 2.38
C GLY A 186 -25.06 -1.51 1.73
N SER A 187 -24.03 -1.95 2.47
CA SER A 187 -22.97 -2.76 1.92
C SER A 187 -23.44 -4.18 1.62
N TRP A 188 -23.11 -4.67 0.42
CA TRP A 188 -23.40 -6.04 -0.01
C TRP A 188 -22.31 -6.55 -0.95
N SER A 189 -22.17 -7.87 -1.02
CA SER A 189 -21.31 -8.52 -2.01
C SER A 189 -21.80 -9.93 -2.36
N ALA A 190 -21.48 -10.36 -3.57
CA ALA A 190 -21.60 -11.74 -4.02
C ALA A 190 -20.32 -12.10 -4.77
N TRP A 191 -19.73 -13.25 -4.44
CA TRP A 191 -18.50 -13.68 -5.09
C TRP A 191 -18.44 -15.19 -5.30
N THR A 192 -17.62 -15.60 -6.25
CA THR A 192 -17.27 -16.99 -6.48
C THR A 192 -15.80 -17.12 -6.83
N GLN A 193 -15.19 -18.22 -6.41
CA GLN A 193 -13.85 -18.61 -6.81
C GLN A 193 -13.82 -20.09 -7.18
N HIS A 194 -12.93 -20.45 -8.10
CA HIS A 194 -12.68 -21.82 -8.50
C HIS A 194 -11.20 -22.06 -8.72
N GLY A 195 -10.70 -23.17 -8.22
CA GLY A 195 -9.34 -23.64 -8.51
C GLY A 195 -9.31 -25.10 -8.86
N GLY A 196 -8.58 -25.45 -9.92
CA GLY A 196 -8.49 -26.82 -10.39
C GLY A 196 -7.49 -26.97 -11.54
N THR A 197 -7.51 -28.13 -12.19
CA THR A 197 -6.62 -28.45 -13.31
C THR A 197 -7.43 -28.84 -14.55
N LEU A 198 -7.00 -28.37 -15.71
CA LEU A 198 -7.51 -28.74 -17.04
C LEU A 198 -6.35 -29.38 -17.83
N GLY A 199 -6.17 -30.69 -17.69
CA GLY A 199 -4.97 -31.36 -18.17
C GLY A 199 -3.71 -30.84 -17.47
N PRO A 200 -2.70 -30.32 -18.19
CA PRO A 200 -1.49 -29.76 -17.59
C PRO A 200 -1.68 -28.30 -17.09
N LEU A 201 -2.80 -27.68 -17.35
CA LEU A 201 -3.05 -26.29 -16.99
C LEU A 201 -3.72 -26.19 -15.62
N GLU A 202 -3.06 -25.54 -14.67
CA GLU A 202 -3.65 -25.11 -13.41
C GLU A 202 -4.42 -23.80 -13.63
N VAL A 203 -5.65 -23.72 -13.11
CA VAL A 203 -6.53 -22.56 -13.28
C VAL A 203 -7.07 -22.14 -11.91
N ALA A 204 -6.94 -20.86 -11.58
CA ALA A 204 -7.70 -20.25 -10.51
C ALA A 204 -8.47 -19.04 -11.05
N ALA A 205 -9.76 -18.97 -10.79
CA ALA A 205 -10.62 -17.88 -11.25
C ALA A 205 -11.42 -17.31 -10.08
N TYR A 206 -11.65 -16.00 -10.11
CA TYR A 206 -12.41 -15.27 -9.11
C TYR A 206 -13.26 -14.20 -9.78
N LEU A 207 -14.50 -14.05 -9.29
CA LEU A 207 -15.41 -12.98 -9.66
C LEU A 207 -16.16 -12.49 -8.43
N ARG A 208 -16.23 -11.17 -8.24
CA ARG A 208 -17.04 -10.52 -7.21
C ARG A 208 -17.78 -9.33 -7.79
N VAL A 209 -19.00 -9.15 -7.34
CA VAL A 209 -19.82 -7.96 -7.53
C VAL A 209 -20.25 -7.47 -6.15
N GLY A 210 -20.43 -6.16 -5.98
CA GLY A 210 -20.84 -5.60 -4.71
C GLY A 210 -21.07 -4.10 -4.79
N GLY A 211 -21.41 -3.51 -3.65
CA GLY A 211 -21.62 -2.08 -3.54
C GLY A 211 -21.83 -1.64 -2.10
N THR A 212 -21.87 -0.32 -1.91
CA THR A 212 -22.13 0.33 -0.64
C THR A 212 -22.69 1.74 -0.88
N ASP A 213 -23.59 2.20 -0.01
CA ASP A 213 -24.02 3.60 0.03
C ASP A 213 -23.04 4.49 0.80
N GLY A 214 -22.06 3.84 1.50
CA GLY A 214 -21.12 4.51 2.40
C GLY A 214 -21.76 5.07 3.67
N PHE A 215 -20.93 5.32 4.66
CA PHE A 215 -21.41 5.92 5.90
C PHE A 215 -21.74 7.41 5.72
N LYS A 216 -22.65 7.92 6.54
CA LYS A 216 -23.03 9.34 6.58
C LYS A 216 -22.56 9.95 7.89
N LYS A 217 -21.71 10.97 7.81
CA LYS A 217 -21.23 11.80 8.93
C LYS A 217 -21.35 13.25 8.54
N THR A 218 -21.72 14.10 9.48
CA THR A 218 -21.89 15.54 9.24
C THR A 218 -20.55 16.22 9.09
N ILE A 219 -20.39 16.99 8.04
CA ILE A 219 -19.34 17.98 7.82
C ILE A 219 -19.92 19.33 8.21
N GLU A 220 -19.43 19.92 9.28
CA GLU A 220 -19.96 21.13 9.90
C GLU A 220 -19.67 22.39 9.07
N ALA A 221 -18.50 22.45 8.46
CA ALA A 221 -18.05 23.52 7.59
C ALA A 221 -17.02 22.98 6.58
N ASP A 222 -16.98 23.58 5.42
CA ASP A 222 -16.12 23.18 4.30
C ASP A 222 -15.45 24.39 3.62
N ALA A 223 -14.72 24.17 2.53
CA ALA A 223 -14.05 25.23 1.79
C ALA A 223 -15.04 26.26 1.24
N GLN A 224 -16.26 25.84 0.83
CA GLN A 224 -17.28 26.75 0.35
C GLN A 224 -17.86 27.61 1.48
N THR A 225 -18.02 27.08 2.68
CA THR A 225 -18.42 27.87 3.86
C THR A 225 -17.48 29.06 4.10
N ARG A 226 -16.17 28.88 3.84
CA ARG A 226 -15.20 29.97 3.92
C ARG A 226 -15.40 30.99 2.77
N ASN A 227 -15.61 30.50 1.54
CA ASN A 227 -15.85 31.39 0.41
C ASN A 227 -17.11 32.22 0.62
N ASP A 228 -18.18 31.63 1.15
CA ASP A 228 -19.43 32.32 1.48
C ASP A 228 -19.21 33.49 2.45
N ARG A 229 -18.37 33.29 3.48
CA ARG A 229 -18.00 34.37 4.40
C ARG A 229 -17.19 35.47 3.72
N LEU A 230 -16.33 35.14 2.75
CA LEU A 230 -15.51 36.11 2.05
C LEU A 230 -16.32 36.95 1.04
N PHE A 231 -17.29 36.34 0.39
CA PHE A 231 -18.06 36.94 -0.72
C PHE A 231 -19.50 37.31 -0.35
N GLY A 232 -19.93 37.07 0.91
CA GLY A 232 -21.28 37.34 1.37
C GLY A 232 -22.34 36.47 0.67
N THR A 233 -22.01 35.20 0.36
CA THR A 233 -22.91 34.24 -0.30
C THR A 233 -23.35 33.13 0.66
N ALA A 234 -24.23 32.22 0.22
CA ALA A 234 -24.76 31.10 0.98
C ALA A 234 -24.87 29.86 0.07
N ALA A 235 -23.79 29.52 -0.60
CA ALA A 235 -23.71 28.40 -1.55
C ALA A 235 -23.25 27.08 -0.91
N SER A 236 -22.63 27.12 0.27
CA SER A 236 -22.17 25.93 0.98
C SER A 236 -23.29 24.97 1.30
N LEU A 237 -23.06 23.68 1.08
CA LEU A 237 -23.94 22.58 1.51
C LEU A 237 -23.64 22.11 2.94
N ALA A 238 -22.60 22.66 3.59
CA ALA A 238 -22.31 22.41 4.99
C ALA A 238 -23.15 23.34 5.91
N PRO A 239 -23.68 22.84 7.05
CA PRO A 239 -23.58 21.45 7.56
C PRO A 239 -24.30 20.43 6.68
N GLY A 240 -23.58 19.36 6.30
CA GLY A 240 -24.13 18.33 5.41
C GLY A 240 -23.43 16.98 5.56
N ALA A 241 -24.03 15.93 5.01
CA ALA A 241 -23.50 14.58 5.12
C ALA A 241 -22.37 14.31 4.13
N THR A 242 -21.40 13.49 4.55
CA THR A 242 -20.41 12.87 3.63
C THR A 242 -21.10 12.04 2.55
N ASN A 243 -20.46 11.91 1.39
CA ASN A 243 -20.96 11.15 0.26
C ASN A 243 -19.94 10.11 -0.19
N LEU A 244 -20.21 8.78 -0.02
CA LEU A 244 -19.23 7.70 -0.10
C LEU A 244 -19.73 6.43 -0.80
N GLY A 245 -20.75 6.48 -1.62
CA GLY A 245 -21.25 5.30 -2.33
C GLY A 245 -20.34 4.87 -3.49
N TYR A 246 -20.36 3.59 -3.84
CA TYR A 246 -19.84 3.05 -5.10
C TYR A 246 -20.38 1.62 -5.35
N GLU A 247 -20.32 1.21 -6.60
CA GLU A 247 -20.53 -0.17 -7.04
C GLU A 247 -19.21 -0.76 -7.52
N THR A 248 -19.03 -2.10 -7.43
CA THR A 248 -17.76 -2.76 -7.76
C THR A 248 -17.94 -4.04 -8.53
N ILE A 249 -17.01 -4.27 -9.47
CA ILE A 249 -16.72 -5.56 -10.09
C ILE A 249 -15.23 -5.82 -9.88
N ASP A 250 -14.88 -7.01 -9.33
CA ASP A 250 -13.51 -7.48 -9.21
C ASP A 250 -13.43 -8.88 -9.82
N ALA A 251 -12.54 -9.10 -10.77
CA ALA A 251 -12.34 -10.40 -11.43
C ALA A 251 -10.85 -10.70 -11.57
N SER A 252 -10.48 -11.97 -11.47
CA SER A 252 -9.11 -12.38 -11.79
C SER A 252 -9.05 -13.83 -12.25
N VAL A 253 -8.01 -14.13 -13.04
CA VAL A 253 -7.66 -15.47 -13.48
C VAL A 253 -6.15 -15.64 -13.33
N ASN A 254 -5.74 -16.74 -12.69
CA ASN A 254 -4.35 -17.19 -12.61
C ASN A 254 -4.23 -18.52 -13.35
N LEU A 255 -3.27 -18.63 -14.23
CA LEU A 255 -2.96 -19.81 -15.03
C LEU A 255 -1.51 -20.22 -14.78
N ALA A 256 -1.26 -21.54 -14.66
CA ALA A 256 0.10 -22.06 -14.60
C ALA A 256 0.22 -23.38 -15.37
N ALA A 257 1.34 -23.55 -16.10
CA ALA A 257 1.64 -24.79 -16.82
C ALA A 257 3.16 -24.92 -16.96
N GLY A 258 3.78 -25.88 -16.30
CA GLY A 258 5.22 -26.03 -16.28
C GLY A 258 5.93 -24.76 -15.80
N ASN A 259 6.81 -24.21 -16.65
CA ASN A 259 7.55 -22.98 -16.35
C ASN A 259 6.79 -21.68 -16.66
N TRP A 260 5.56 -21.76 -17.18
CA TRP A 260 4.76 -20.62 -17.57
C TRP A 260 3.71 -20.27 -16.52
N ARG A 261 3.53 -19.00 -16.30
CA ARG A 261 2.44 -18.41 -15.53
C ARG A 261 1.82 -17.26 -16.29
N ALA A 262 0.51 -17.11 -16.19
CA ALA A 262 -0.19 -15.94 -16.67
C ALA A 262 -1.21 -15.48 -15.61
N HIS A 263 -1.35 -14.18 -15.48
CA HIS A 263 -2.34 -13.56 -14.60
C HIS A 263 -3.09 -12.49 -15.37
N ALA A 264 -4.39 -12.37 -15.12
CA ALA A 264 -5.21 -11.24 -15.54
C ALA A 264 -6.15 -10.86 -14.39
N GLY A 265 -6.13 -9.60 -14.01
CA GLY A 265 -7.00 -8.99 -13.02
C GLY A 265 -7.74 -7.79 -13.62
N TYR A 266 -9.03 -7.67 -13.31
CA TYR A 266 -9.85 -6.52 -13.69
C TYR A 266 -10.60 -6.01 -12.48
N ARG A 267 -10.61 -4.70 -12.30
CA ARG A 267 -11.37 -4.01 -11.26
C ARG A 267 -12.10 -2.82 -11.85
N GLN A 268 -13.37 -2.70 -11.49
CA GLN A 268 -14.18 -1.53 -11.79
C GLN A 268 -14.77 -0.97 -10.50
N ARG A 269 -14.77 0.34 -10.37
CA ARG A 269 -15.57 1.09 -9.41
C ARG A 269 -16.44 2.04 -10.20
N ASP A 270 -17.75 1.93 -10.05
CA ASP A 270 -18.72 2.80 -10.70
C ASP A 270 -19.42 3.68 -9.69
N ASN A 271 -19.91 4.83 -10.12
CA ASN A 271 -20.60 5.80 -9.28
C ASN A 271 -19.80 6.18 -8.01
N MET A 272 -18.47 6.19 -8.10
CA MET A 272 -17.59 6.47 -6.97
C MET A 272 -17.75 7.92 -6.52
N GLN A 273 -18.29 8.10 -5.34
CA GLN A 273 -18.61 9.42 -4.79
C GLN A 273 -17.35 10.13 -4.26
N THR A 274 -17.47 11.43 -3.99
CA THR A 274 -16.32 12.31 -3.75
C THR A 274 -15.99 12.56 -2.28
N TYR A 275 -16.73 11.98 -1.34
CA TYR A 275 -16.60 12.11 0.11
C TYR A 275 -16.93 13.51 0.64
N THR A 276 -15.94 14.40 0.74
CA THR A 276 -16.12 15.79 1.13
C THR A 276 -15.97 16.75 -0.05
N GLY A 277 -16.06 16.20 -1.27
CA GLY A 277 -15.83 16.94 -2.52
C GLY A 277 -14.33 17.10 -2.87
N VAL A 278 -14.03 17.15 -4.16
CA VAL A 278 -12.66 17.23 -4.67
C VAL A 278 -11.96 18.54 -4.26
N SER A 279 -12.71 19.61 -4.10
CA SER A 279 -12.21 20.91 -3.60
C SER A 279 -12.43 21.08 -2.09
N SER A 280 -12.64 19.99 -1.34
CA SER A 280 -13.03 20.04 0.08
C SER A 280 -14.29 20.88 0.32
N ALA A 281 -15.22 20.87 -0.63
CA ALA A 281 -16.53 21.48 -0.57
C ALA A 281 -17.56 20.42 -0.92
N LEU A 282 -18.57 20.24 -0.07
CA LEU A 282 -19.63 19.25 -0.28
C LEU A 282 -20.33 19.50 -1.62
N GLU A 283 -20.57 18.42 -2.36
CA GLU A 283 -21.29 18.43 -3.62
C GLU A 283 -22.09 17.12 -3.77
N PRO A 284 -23.28 17.14 -4.36
CA PRO A 284 -24.15 15.96 -4.35
C PRO A 284 -24.13 15.11 -5.62
N TYR A 285 -23.44 15.54 -6.69
CA TYR A 285 -23.72 15.01 -8.03
C TYR A 285 -22.57 14.27 -8.71
N SER A 286 -21.35 14.29 -8.16
CA SER A 286 -20.20 13.72 -8.87
C SER A 286 -20.06 12.22 -8.56
N GLY A 287 -20.22 11.40 -9.59
CA GLY A 287 -19.87 9.98 -9.58
C GLY A 287 -18.75 9.68 -10.55
N GLY A 288 -17.63 9.17 -10.08
CA GLY A 288 -16.52 8.73 -10.91
C GLY A 288 -16.64 7.28 -11.31
N ARG A 289 -16.10 6.91 -12.49
CA ARG A 289 -15.86 5.53 -12.91
C ARG A 289 -14.37 5.30 -13.05
N VAL A 290 -13.90 4.23 -12.41
CA VAL A 290 -12.52 3.74 -12.52
C VAL A 290 -12.55 2.34 -13.10
N GLU A 291 -11.68 2.09 -14.06
CA GLU A 291 -11.42 0.76 -14.60
C GLU A 291 -9.91 0.51 -14.54
N HIS A 292 -9.53 -0.64 -14.00
CA HIS A 292 -8.13 -1.02 -13.87
C HIS A 292 -7.94 -2.48 -14.29
N PHE A 293 -7.12 -2.69 -15.29
CA PHE A 293 -6.68 -3.99 -15.75
C PHE A 293 -5.19 -4.17 -15.44
N VAL A 294 -4.84 -5.33 -14.88
CA VAL A 294 -3.45 -5.74 -14.64
C VAL A 294 -3.29 -7.15 -15.17
N GLY A 295 -2.38 -7.36 -16.10
CA GLY A 295 -2.12 -8.70 -16.63
C GLY A 295 -0.65 -8.91 -16.91
N ASP A 296 -0.18 -10.15 -16.80
CA ASP A 296 1.18 -10.55 -17.10
C ASP A 296 1.26 -11.98 -17.61
N VAL A 297 2.32 -12.24 -18.35
CA VAL A 297 2.80 -13.58 -18.70
C VAL A 297 4.26 -13.67 -18.28
N ALA A 298 4.58 -14.70 -17.51
CA ALA A 298 5.93 -14.94 -17.02
C ALA A 298 6.35 -16.37 -17.36
N TRP A 299 7.58 -16.50 -17.82
CA TRP A 299 8.29 -17.75 -17.95
C TRP A 299 9.45 -17.76 -16.96
N ASN A 300 9.62 -18.85 -16.21
CA ASN A 300 10.70 -18.98 -15.24
C ASN A 300 11.21 -20.43 -15.19
N ASP A 301 12.46 -20.61 -15.54
CA ASP A 301 13.16 -21.88 -15.44
C ASP A 301 14.34 -21.76 -14.48
N PRO A 302 14.19 -22.22 -13.22
CA PRO A 302 15.26 -22.14 -12.22
C PRO A 302 16.43 -23.10 -12.50
N GLN A 303 16.27 -24.04 -13.45
CA GLN A 303 17.27 -25.04 -13.84
C GLN A 303 17.60 -24.99 -15.34
N PHE A 304 17.55 -23.77 -15.92
CA PHE A 304 17.79 -23.53 -17.35
C PHE A 304 19.12 -24.13 -17.86
N ALA A 305 20.17 -24.01 -17.06
CA ALA A 305 21.47 -24.66 -17.30
C ALA A 305 22.15 -24.91 -15.95
N THR A 306 23.30 -25.61 -15.96
CA THR A 306 24.09 -25.84 -14.74
C THR A 306 24.40 -24.52 -14.04
N HIS A 307 23.92 -24.37 -12.81
CA HIS A 307 24.01 -23.17 -11.96
C HIS A 307 23.24 -21.94 -12.45
N TRP A 308 22.50 -22.00 -13.56
CA TRP A 308 21.74 -20.88 -14.10
C TRP A 308 20.24 -21.11 -14.03
N GLY A 309 19.54 -20.14 -13.46
CA GLY A 309 18.12 -19.96 -13.64
C GLY A 309 17.85 -18.74 -14.51
N LEU A 310 16.83 -18.80 -15.36
CA LEU A 310 16.38 -17.68 -16.19
C LEU A 310 14.89 -17.42 -16.02
N GLY A 311 14.50 -16.15 -16.16
CA GLY A 311 13.10 -15.74 -16.17
C GLY A 311 12.88 -14.56 -17.09
N ALA A 312 11.68 -14.48 -17.66
CA ALA A 312 11.22 -13.37 -18.45
C ALA A 312 9.75 -13.04 -18.09
N THR A 313 9.42 -11.78 -18.07
CA THR A 313 8.06 -11.33 -17.77
C THR A 313 7.66 -10.21 -18.74
N ALA A 314 6.45 -10.31 -19.28
CA ALA A 314 5.77 -9.24 -20.00
C ALA A 314 4.50 -8.90 -19.26
N ALA A 315 4.35 -7.66 -18.80
CA ALA A 315 3.17 -7.19 -18.08
C ALA A 315 2.54 -5.99 -18.79
N TYR A 316 1.22 -5.94 -18.74
CA TYR A 316 0.43 -4.85 -19.27
C TYR A 316 -0.58 -4.38 -18.23
N THR A 317 -0.62 -3.08 -17.97
CA THR A 317 -1.63 -2.45 -17.14
C THR A 317 -2.37 -1.38 -17.93
N ALA A 318 -3.69 -1.29 -17.73
CA ALA A 318 -4.50 -0.21 -18.26
C ALA A 318 -5.36 0.37 -17.15
N TYR A 319 -5.38 1.68 -17.04
CA TYR A 319 -6.14 2.41 -16.03
C TYR A 319 -6.92 3.53 -16.67
N SER A 320 -8.17 3.69 -16.30
CA SER A 320 -8.95 4.86 -16.66
C SER A 320 -9.69 5.42 -15.46
N PHE A 321 -9.78 6.74 -15.40
CA PHE A 321 -10.61 7.43 -14.43
C PHE A 321 -11.39 8.54 -15.12
N VAL A 322 -12.71 8.44 -15.13
CA VAL A 322 -13.61 9.33 -15.84
C VAL A 322 -14.78 9.77 -14.94
N TYR A 323 -15.34 10.93 -15.22
CA TYR A 323 -16.58 11.42 -14.63
C TYR A 323 -17.66 11.49 -15.72
N PRO A 324 -18.53 10.48 -15.85
CA PRO A 324 -19.57 10.47 -16.89
C PRO A 324 -20.52 11.66 -16.81
N GLY A 325 -20.88 12.11 -15.60
CA GLY A 325 -21.75 13.25 -15.32
C GLY A 325 -21.02 14.58 -15.08
N ASN A 326 -19.74 14.68 -15.42
CA ASN A 326 -18.83 15.76 -15.04
C ASN A 326 -18.49 15.79 -13.52
N LEU A 327 -17.42 16.49 -13.19
CA LEU A 327 -16.98 16.67 -11.80
C LEU A 327 -17.34 18.06 -11.30
N MET A 328 -18.12 18.15 -10.24
CA MET A 328 -18.40 19.40 -9.55
C MET A 328 -17.28 19.71 -8.55
N LEU A 329 -16.64 20.86 -8.72
CA LEU A 329 -15.59 21.34 -7.81
C LEU A 329 -16.16 22.17 -6.66
N LEU A 330 -17.15 23.02 -6.95
CA LEU A 330 -17.83 23.84 -5.97
C LEU A 330 -19.35 23.83 -6.25
N PRO A 331 -20.20 23.93 -5.23
CA PRO A 331 -21.65 23.84 -5.37
C PRO A 331 -22.25 25.03 -6.15
N PRO A 332 -23.52 24.92 -6.63
CA PRO A 332 -24.23 26.00 -7.29
C PRO A 332 -24.27 27.27 -6.44
N GLY A 333 -24.03 28.42 -7.09
CA GLY A 333 -23.96 29.72 -6.43
C GLY A 333 -22.58 30.09 -5.88
N ALA A 334 -21.61 29.21 -5.94
CA ALA A 334 -20.25 29.50 -5.48
C ALA A 334 -19.67 30.73 -6.18
N THR A 335 -19.11 31.64 -5.38
CA THR A 335 -18.47 32.87 -5.86
C THR A 335 -16.98 32.86 -5.56
N LEU A 336 -16.17 33.20 -6.55
CA LEU A 336 -14.71 33.33 -6.49
C LEU A 336 -14.31 34.72 -7.01
N PRO A 337 -13.04 35.14 -6.90
CA PRO A 337 -12.59 36.43 -7.45
C PRO A 337 -12.88 36.64 -8.95
N GLY A 338 -12.99 35.55 -9.73
CA GLY A 338 -13.30 35.60 -11.16
C GLY A 338 -14.78 35.67 -11.51
N GLY A 339 -15.68 35.54 -10.55
CA GLY A 339 -17.14 35.59 -10.73
C GLY A 339 -17.92 34.50 -10.02
N THR A 340 -19.24 34.53 -10.19
CA THR A 340 -20.19 33.56 -9.60
C THR A 340 -20.47 32.41 -10.59
N PHE A 341 -20.60 31.21 -10.05
CA PHE A 341 -20.92 29.97 -10.76
C PHE A 341 -22.38 29.53 -10.43
N PRO A 342 -23.39 30.00 -11.18
CA PRO A 342 -24.79 29.74 -10.83
C PRO A 342 -25.14 28.24 -10.80
N ALA A 343 -24.55 27.45 -11.72
CA ALA A 343 -24.75 26.00 -11.80
C ALA A 343 -23.64 25.19 -11.09
N GLY A 344 -22.82 25.84 -10.26
CA GLY A 344 -21.62 25.27 -9.65
C GLY A 344 -20.40 25.34 -10.56
N MET A 345 -19.22 25.28 -9.96
CA MET A 345 -17.96 25.19 -10.69
C MET A 345 -17.69 23.74 -11.10
N ILE A 346 -17.64 23.46 -12.38
CA ILE A 346 -17.47 22.12 -12.94
C ILE A 346 -16.14 22.05 -13.65
N GLY A 347 -15.37 20.99 -13.40
CA GLY A 347 -14.11 20.75 -14.11
C GLY A 347 -13.25 19.67 -13.50
N GLY A 348 -12.60 18.90 -14.36
CA GLY A 348 -11.66 17.87 -13.97
C GLY A 348 -11.07 17.14 -15.16
N PRO A 349 -9.90 16.51 -15.02
CA PRO A 349 -9.39 15.64 -16.05
C PRO A 349 -10.10 14.29 -16.00
N ASN A 350 -10.50 13.80 -17.18
CA ASN A 350 -10.68 12.39 -17.44
C ASN A 350 -9.39 11.86 -18.03
N GLN A 351 -8.94 10.68 -17.60
CA GLN A 351 -7.62 10.16 -17.93
C GLN A 351 -7.67 8.68 -18.30
N TRP A 352 -6.79 8.29 -19.25
CA TRP A 352 -6.59 6.91 -19.67
C TRP A 352 -5.10 6.65 -19.81
N GLU A 353 -4.64 5.62 -19.12
CA GLU A 353 -3.24 5.23 -19.01
C GLU A 353 -3.07 3.79 -19.48
N ARG A 354 -1.90 3.50 -20.05
CA ARG A 354 -1.46 2.15 -20.35
C ARG A 354 0.02 2.03 -20.07
N GLN A 355 0.44 0.87 -19.61
CA GLN A 355 1.84 0.62 -19.27
C GLN A 355 2.21 -0.76 -19.79
N LEU A 356 3.29 -0.83 -20.55
CA LEU A 356 3.93 -2.09 -20.96
C LEU A 356 5.25 -2.21 -20.22
N ARG A 357 5.46 -3.34 -19.53
CA ARG A 357 6.68 -3.64 -18.80
C ARG A 357 7.26 -4.95 -19.27
N LEU A 358 8.51 -4.92 -19.70
CA LEU A 358 9.25 -6.09 -20.14
C LEU A 358 10.48 -6.28 -19.27
N SER A 359 10.70 -7.47 -18.76
CA SER A 359 11.88 -7.77 -17.96
C SER A 359 12.42 -9.17 -18.22
N VAL A 360 13.73 -9.27 -18.09
CA VAL A 360 14.48 -10.54 -18.10
C VAL A 360 15.34 -10.57 -16.86
N ASN A 361 15.40 -11.72 -16.19
CA ASN A 361 16.24 -11.92 -15.01
C ASN A 361 17.02 -13.23 -15.14
N ALA A 362 18.20 -13.25 -14.54
CA ALA A 362 19.04 -14.43 -14.44
C ALA A 362 19.53 -14.60 -13.00
N ALA A 363 19.59 -15.84 -12.54
CA ALA A 363 20.21 -16.23 -11.28
C ALA A 363 21.39 -17.15 -11.56
N TYR A 364 22.49 -16.98 -10.82
CA TYR A 364 23.69 -17.82 -10.94
C TYR A 364 24.20 -18.24 -9.57
N SER A 365 24.38 -19.55 -9.37
CA SER A 365 24.81 -20.18 -8.12
C SER A 365 26.09 -21.02 -8.25
N GLY A 366 26.91 -20.78 -9.28
CA GLY A 366 28.15 -21.59 -9.55
C GLY A 366 29.33 -21.19 -8.67
N PHE A 367 29.31 -20.05 -7.97
CA PHE A 367 30.36 -19.68 -7.01
C PHE A 367 29.97 -20.13 -5.61
N ALA A 368 30.91 -20.80 -4.92
CA ALA A 368 30.65 -21.29 -3.56
C ALA A 368 30.26 -20.14 -2.61
N GLY A 369 29.13 -20.29 -1.95
CA GLY A 369 28.60 -19.30 -1.01
C GLY A 369 27.94 -18.09 -1.63
N HIS A 370 27.89 -17.93 -2.95
CA HIS A 370 27.28 -16.81 -3.66
C HIS A 370 25.99 -17.19 -4.37
N SER A 371 25.03 -16.26 -4.38
CA SER A 371 23.82 -16.33 -5.19
C SER A 371 23.64 -15.00 -5.92
N LEU A 372 24.14 -14.95 -7.15
CA LEU A 372 24.11 -13.76 -7.99
C LEU A 372 22.78 -13.65 -8.73
N ARG A 373 22.27 -12.42 -8.86
CA ARG A 373 21.09 -12.10 -9.64
C ARG A 373 21.32 -10.88 -10.52
N PHE A 374 20.81 -10.96 -11.72
CA PHE A 374 20.87 -9.91 -12.73
C PHE A 374 19.48 -9.68 -13.28
N GLY A 375 19.17 -8.45 -13.62
CA GLY A 375 17.93 -8.13 -14.31
C GLY A 375 18.10 -6.94 -15.24
N LEU A 376 17.35 -7.00 -16.33
CA LEU A 376 17.21 -5.93 -17.32
C LEU A 376 15.72 -5.72 -17.56
N GLY A 377 15.33 -4.48 -17.81
CA GLY A 377 13.94 -4.22 -18.18
C GLY A 377 13.75 -2.93 -18.94
N HIS A 378 12.58 -2.87 -19.59
CA HIS A 378 12.09 -1.73 -20.35
C HIS A 378 10.61 -1.51 -20.03
N ASP A 379 10.24 -0.27 -19.68
CA ASP A 379 8.87 0.12 -19.45
C ASP A 379 8.49 1.28 -20.37
N ASP A 380 7.33 1.16 -21.02
CA ASP A 380 6.60 2.25 -21.68
C ASP A 380 5.41 2.64 -20.78
N LEU A 381 5.43 3.87 -20.27
CA LEU A 381 4.48 4.42 -19.30
C LEU A 381 3.73 5.59 -19.98
N ASP A 382 2.50 5.33 -20.43
CA ASP A 382 1.80 6.18 -21.40
C ASP A 382 0.44 6.67 -20.85
N LEU A 383 0.39 7.94 -20.46
CA LEU A 383 -0.88 8.68 -20.28
C LEU A 383 -1.36 9.10 -21.67
N TYR A 384 -1.91 8.14 -22.42
CA TYR A 384 -2.13 8.29 -23.87
C TYR A 384 -3.31 9.18 -24.24
N ARG A 385 -4.23 9.40 -23.29
CA ARG A 385 -5.43 10.19 -23.54
C ARG A 385 -5.85 10.93 -22.27
N THR A 386 -6.17 12.22 -22.45
CA THR A 386 -6.78 13.07 -21.42
C THR A 386 -7.93 13.86 -22.02
N LYS A 387 -8.96 14.16 -21.21
CA LYS A 387 -10.07 15.03 -21.58
C LYS A 387 -10.37 15.98 -20.43
N THR A 388 -10.66 17.23 -20.77
CA THR A 388 -10.97 18.29 -19.82
C THR A 388 -12.31 18.92 -20.16
N TYR A 389 -13.33 18.59 -19.36
CA TYR A 389 -14.66 19.23 -19.45
C TYR A 389 -14.81 20.21 -18.30
N LYS A 390 -15.06 21.49 -18.60
CA LYS A 390 -15.25 22.53 -17.57
C LYS A 390 -16.12 23.69 -18.03
N ASN A 391 -16.66 24.44 -17.06
CA ASN A 391 -17.48 25.63 -17.30
C ASN A 391 -16.77 26.93 -16.93
N TYR A 392 -15.44 26.93 -16.96
CA TYR A 392 -14.61 28.09 -16.70
C TYR A 392 -13.35 28.09 -17.55
N ARG A 393 -12.76 29.27 -17.71
CA ARG A 393 -11.39 29.43 -18.22
C ARG A 393 -10.50 30.05 -17.14
N LEU A 394 -9.21 29.83 -17.24
CA LEU A 394 -8.25 30.55 -16.40
C LEU A 394 -7.95 31.90 -17.04
N SER A 395 -7.97 32.99 -16.26
CA SER A 395 -7.44 34.28 -16.64
C SER A 395 -5.93 34.23 -16.82
N ALA A 396 -5.33 35.30 -17.36
CA ALA A 396 -3.86 35.43 -17.36
C ALA A 396 -3.23 35.38 -15.96
N ALA A 397 -4.01 35.76 -14.94
CA ALA A 397 -3.61 35.68 -13.55
C ALA A 397 -3.96 34.31 -12.89
N GLY A 398 -4.42 33.31 -13.67
CA GLY A 398 -4.77 31.96 -13.17
C GLY A 398 -6.11 31.86 -12.42
N ALA A 399 -6.86 32.96 -12.28
CA ALA A 399 -8.16 32.92 -11.63
C ALA A 399 -9.23 32.27 -12.53
N PRO A 400 -10.11 31.40 -11.99
CA PRO A 400 -11.21 30.81 -12.76
C PRO A 400 -12.29 31.82 -13.04
N ILE A 401 -12.60 32.05 -14.33
CA ILE A 401 -13.65 32.93 -14.83
C ILE A 401 -14.77 32.06 -15.39
N PRO A 402 -16.03 32.18 -14.91
CA PRO A 402 -17.16 31.44 -15.44
C PRO A 402 -17.36 31.66 -16.94
N THR A 403 -17.68 30.61 -17.70
CA THR A 403 -17.96 30.65 -19.14
C THR A 403 -19.38 30.19 -19.49
N GLY A 404 -20.19 29.81 -18.50
CA GLY A 404 -21.56 29.36 -18.67
C GLY A 404 -21.64 27.83 -18.83
N PRO A 405 -21.89 27.28 -20.01
CA PRO A 405 -22.02 25.84 -20.21
C PRO A 405 -20.69 25.11 -20.07
N VAL A 406 -20.79 23.82 -19.71
CA VAL A 406 -19.62 22.90 -19.74
C VAL A 406 -19.27 22.62 -21.20
N ILE A 407 -18.02 22.84 -21.58
CA ILE A 407 -17.48 22.53 -22.90
C ILE A 407 -16.17 21.74 -22.79
N ASP A 408 -15.75 21.14 -23.91
CA ASP A 408 -14.46 20.42 -24.00
C ASP A 408 -13.32 21.44 -24.18
N TYR A 409 -12.47 21.54 -23.16
CA TYR A 409 -11.26 22.37 -23.15
C TYR A 409 -9.98 21.58 -23.39
N SER A 410 -10.07 20.32 -23.83
CA SER A 410 -8.91 19.42 -23.98
C SER A 410 -7.81 19.98 -24.88
N GLU A 411 -8.16 20.74 -25.89
CA GLU A 411 -7.18 21.32 -26.82
C GLU A 411 -6.75 22.75 -26.44
N ILE A 412 -7.67 23.53 -25.86
CA ILE A 412 -7.47 24.97 -25.64
C ILE A 412 -6.74 25.21 -24.29
N GLN A 413 -7.23 24.61 -23.22
CA GLN A 413 -6.72 24.81 -21.86
C GLN A 413 -6.93 23.54 -21.02
N PRO A 414 -6.23 22.42 -21.35
CA PRO A 414 -6.37 21.15 -20.62
C PRO A 414 -5.83 21.26 -19.19
N PHE A 415 -6.29 20.39 -18.30
CA PHE A 415 -5.64 20.17 -17.01
C PHE A 415 -4.27 19.51 -17.15
N ILE A 416 -4.14 18.61 -18.11
CA ILE A 416 -2.90 17.97 -18.49
C ILE A 416 -3.01 17.47 -19.95
N ARG A 417 -1.92 17.50 -20.68
CA ARG A 417 -1.82 16.87 -21.99
C ARG A 417 -1.32 15.44 -21.89
N PRO A 418 -1.58 14.57 -22.88
CA PRO A 418 -0.97 13.24 -22.94
C PRO A 418 0.55 13.30 -22.77
N GLN A 419 1.10 12.31 -22.04
CA GLN A 419 2.52 12.22 -21.69
C GLN A 419 3.00 10.78 -21.82
N LEU A 420 4.23 10.60 -22.30
CA LEU A 420 4.90 9.31 -22.41
C LEU A 420 6.24 9.35 -21.68
N ARG A 421 6.46 8.38 -20.82
CA ARG A 421 7.73 8.15 -20.10
C ARG A 421 8.26 6.78 -20.49
N LYS A 422 9.55 6.70 -20.83
CA LYS A 422 10.25 5.44 -21.05
C LYS A 422 11.28 5.23 -19.97
N LEU A 423 11.36 3.99 -19.49
CA LEU A 423 12.33 3.56 -18.51
C LEU A 423 13.14 2.40 -19.08
N ASN A 424 14.45 2.46 -18.95
CA ASN A 424 15.35 1.31 -19.09
C ASN A 424 16.10 1.14 -17.79
N TYR A 425 16.25 -0.11 -17.34
CA TYR A 425 16.96 -0.37 -16.10
C TYR A 425 17.79 -1.64 -16.16
N PHE A 426 18.78 -1.70 -15.28
CA PHE A 426 19.44 -2.94 -14.93
C PHE A 426 19.65 -3.01 -13.42
N PHE A 427 19.70 -4.22 -12.90
CA PHE A 427 20.12 -4.45 -11.51
C PHE A 427 21.04 -5.65 -11.41
N VAL A 428 21.87 -5.63 -10.37
CA VAL A 428 22.69 -6.76 -9.94
C VAL A 428 22.58 -6.87 -8.42
N GLN A 429 22.51 -8.10 -7.92
CA GLN A 429 22.53 -8.41 -6.50
C GLN A 429 23.31 -9.68 -6.26
N ASP A 430 24.11 -9.71 -5.21
CA ASP A 430 24.77 -10.89 -4.68
C ASP A 430 24.31 -11.15 -3.24
N GLU A 431 23.99 -12.38 -2.94
CA GLU A 431 23.88 -12.92 -1.59
C GLU A 431 25.10 -13.80 -1.33
N TRP A 432 25.98 -13.34 -0.45
CA TRP A 432 27.21 -14.01 -0.11
C TRP A 432 27.17 -14.56 1.32
N ASN A 433 27.09 -15.88 1.45
CA ASN A 433 27.25 -16.59 2.72
C ASN A 433 28.75 -16.77 2.98
N PHE A 434 29.42 -15.75 3.54
CA PHE A 434 30.87 -15.74 3.73
C PHE A 434 31.35 -16.49 4.98
N ALA A 435 30.42 -16.83 5.87
CA ALA A 435 30.62 -17.70 7.01
C ALA A 435 29.32 -18.47 7.30
N GLN A 436 29.38 -19.50 8.15
CA GLN A 436 28.25 -20.39 8.45
C GLN A 436 27.00 -19.61 8.94
N ASP A 437 27.24 -18.59 9.79
CA ASP A 437 26.18 -17.84 10.45
C ASP A 437 26.03 -16.41 9.91
N TRP A 438 26.74 -16.06 8.81
CA TRP A 438 26.77 -14.73 8.26
C TRP A 438 26.44 -14.70 6.77
N ALA A 439 25.53 -13.83 6.40
CA ALA A 439 25.21 -13.54 5.01
C ALA A 439 25.27 -12.03 4.74
N LEU A 440 25.90 -11.64 3.64
CA LEU A 440 25.93 -10.29 3.12
C LEU A 440 25.16 -10.23 1.81
N THR A 441 24.13 -9.42 1.74
CA THR A 441 23.47 -9.07 0.48
C THR A 441 23.95 -7.70 0.03
N ALA A 442 24.49 -7.59 -1.18
CA ALA A 442 24.82 -6.33 -1.82
C ALA A 442 24.10 -6.21 -3.15
N GLY A 443 23.41 -5.11 -3.39
CA GLY A 443 22.65 -4.89 -4.60
C GLY A 443 22.78 -3.47 -5.12
N LEU A 444 22.65 -3.32 -6.44
CA LEU A 444 22.65 -2.04 -7.13
C LEU A 444 21.64 -2.08 -8.27
N ARG A 445 20.83 -1.05 -8.39
CA ARG A 445 19.96 -0.82 -9.54
C ARG A 445 20.25 0.54 -10.15
N HIS A 446 20.30 0.59 -11.48
CA HIS A 446 20.40 1.83 -12.24
C HIS A 446 19.20 1.94 -13.18
N ASP A 447 18.52 3.06 -13.10
CA ASP A 447 17.33 3.39 -13.88
C ASP A 447 17.62 4.62 -14.76
N ARG A 448 17.20 4.58 -16.03
CA ARG A 448 17.27 5.68 -16.96
C ARG A 448 15.90 6.03 -17.49
N TYR A 449 15.40 7.17 -17.10
CA TYR A 449 14.11 7.72 -17.49
C TYR A 449 14.25 8.74 -18.62
N SER A 450 13.26 8.81 -19.51
CA SER A 450 13.28 9.70 -20.67
C SER A 450 13.05 11.17 -20.33
N ASP A 451 12.47 11.49 -19.18
CA ASP A 451 12.00 12.83 -18.81
C ASP A 451 12.80 13.49 -17.68
N PHE A 452 13.22 12.77 -16.66
CA PHE A 452 13.94 13.36 -15.52
C PHE A 452 15.35 12.80 -15.29
N GLY A 453 15.85 11.91 -16.18
CA GLY A 453 17.24 11.44 -16.16
C GLY A 453 17.45 10.11 -15.41
N ASN A 454 18.55 9.98 -14.67
CA ASN A 454 19.02 8.72 -14.16
C ASN A 454 18.96 8.68 -12.62
N THR A 455 18.76 7.47 -12.08
CA THR A 455 18.91 7.18 -10.64
C THR A 455 19.75 5.93 -10.42
N THR A 456 20.49 5.89 -9.31
CA THR A 456 21.27 4.71 -8.91
C THR A 456 21.02 4.43 -7.44
N ASN A 457 20.56 3.22 -7.13
CA ASN A 457 20.05 2.87 -5.82
C ASN A 457 20.77 1.63 -5.27
N PRO A 458 21.76 1.83 -4.38
CA PRO A 458 22.45 0.75 -3.69
C PRO A 458 21.63 0.23 -2.50
N ARG A 459 21.85 -1.07 -2.17
CA ARG A 459 21.41 -1.68 -0.91
C ARG A 459 22.50 -2.58 -0.35
N LEU A 460 22.58 -2.65 0.97
CA LEU A 460 23.42 -3.58 1.71
C LEU A 460 22.61 -4.18 2.85
N ALA A 461 22.73 -5.46 3.09
CA ALA A 461 22.10 -6.13 4.21
C ALA A 461 23.06 -7.17 4.79
N LEU A 462 23.45 -7.01 6.04
CA LEU A 462 24.20 -7.98 6.80
C LEU A 462 23.25 -8.73 7.72
N VAL A 463 23.22 -10.05 7.61
CA VAL A 463 22.42 -10.95 8.43
C VAL A 463 23.35 -11.84 9.24
N TRP A 464 23.11 -11.93 10.53
CA TRP A 464 23.88 -12.73 11.46
C TRP A 464 22.95 -13.62 12.29
N ASP A 465 23.08 -14.93 12.13
CA ASP A 465 22.44 -15.93 12.99
C ASP A 465 23.27 -16.08 14.26
N ALA A 466 23.09 -15.17 15.23
CA ALA A 466 23.86 -15.08 16.47
C ALA A 466 23.68 -16.33 17.37
N ALA A 467 22.52 -17.00 17.23
CA ALA A 467 22.22 -18.29 17.82
C ALA A 467 21.14 -19.00 16.98
N LEU A 468 20.82 -20.25 17.29
CA LEU A 468 19.78 -21.02 16.60
C LEU A 468 18.40 -20.32 16.66
N ASP A 469 18.16 -19.58 17.72
CA ASP A 469 16.92 -18.87 18.01
C ASP A 469 17.03 -17.34 17.86
N LEU A 470 18.20 -16.80 17.51
CA LEU A 470 18.47 -15.37 17.46
C LEU A 470 19.13 -14.95 16.15
N THR A 471 18.47 -14.07 15.39
CA THR A 471 19.02 -13.47 14.18
C THR A 471 19.05 -11.96 14.32
N ALA A 472 20.19 -11.35 13.99
CA ALA A 472 20.37 -9.90 13.91
C ALA A 472 20.59 -9.46 12.47
N LYS A 473 20.11 -8.25 12.13
CA LYS A 473 20.25 -7.66 10.79
C LYS A 473 20.71 -6.22 10.89
N LEU A 474 21.59 -5.81 9.98
CA LEU A 474 21.94 -4.41 9.75
C LEU A 474 21.74 -4.11 8.27
N LEU A 475 20.91 -3.10 7.97
CA LEU A 475 20.45 -2.81 6.63
C LEU A 475 20.75 -1.36 6.27
N TYR A 476 21.24 -1.15 5.06
CA TYR A 476 21.35 0.17 4.43
C TYR A 476 20.68 0.12 3.06
N GLY A 477 19.86 1.12 2.75
CA GLY A 477 19.24 1.24 1.44
C GLY A 477 19.06 2.68 1.01
N GLN A 478 19.13 2.88 -0.30
CA GLN A 478 18.72 4.10 -0.96
C GLN A 478 17.55 3.79 -1.88
N ALA A 479 16.59 4.71 -1.92
CA ALA A 479 15.44 4.62 -2.82
C ALA A 479 15.06 6.00 -3.36
N PHE A 480 14.21 6.00 -4.40
CA PHE A 480 13.72 7.22 -4.99
C PHE A 480 12.22 7.11 -5.33
N ARG A 481 11.57 8.26 -5.45
CA ARG A 481 10.23 8.41 -5.99
C ARG A 481 10.29 9.25 -7.26
N ALA A 482 9.70 8.74 -8.33
CA ALA A 482 9.57 9.49 -9.57
C ALA A 482 8.55 10.63 -9.42
N PRO A 483 8.76 11.81 -10.02
CA PRO A 483 7.71 12.81 -10.15
C PRO A 483 6.54 12.26 -10.94
N SER A 484 5.30 12.47 -10.49
CA SER A 484 4.11 12.11 -11.26
C SER A 484 3.90 13.04 -12.43
N PHE A 485 3.09 12.63 -13.42
CA PHE A 485 2.80 13.53 -14.55
C PHE A 485 2.01 14.77 -14.14
N ASN A 486 1.14 14.67 -13.12
CA ASN A 486 0.46 15.85 -12.59
C ASN A 486 1.45 16.83 -11.91
N GLU A 487 2.46 16.33 -11.19
CA GLU A 487 3.49 17.20 -10.61
C GLU A 487 4.38 17.87 -11.66
N GLN A 488 4.63 17.19 -12.80
CA GLN A 488 5.45 17.78 -13.87
C GLN A 488 4.66 18.64 -14.86
N TYR A 489 3.44 18.23 -15.22
CA TYR A 489 2.74 18.80 -16.38
C TYR A 489 1.32 19.27 -16.07
N GLY A 490 0.83 19.14 -14.83
CA GLY A 490 -0.51 19.57 -14.43
C GLY A 490 -0.69 21.08 -14.54
N ILE A 491 -1.86 21.54 -14.99
CA ILE A 491 -2.23 22.95 -15.10
C ILE A 491 -3.59 23.14 -14.42
N ASN A 492 -3.59 23.76 -13.25
CA ASN A 492 -4.84 24.08 -12.55
C ASN A 492 -4.72 25.41 -11.77
N PRO A 493 -5.84 25.99 -11.29
CA PRO A 493 -5.83 27.30 -10.63
C PRO A 493 -4.97 27.40 -9.37
N VAL A 494 -4.71 26.28 -8.70
CA VAL A 494 -4.06 26.28 -7.38
C VAL A 494 -2.71 25.58 -7.36
N ALA A 495 -2.44 24.67 -8.33
CA ALA A 495 -1.22 23.87 -8.36
C ALA A 495 -0.74 23.68 -9.80
N ASN A 496 0.43 24.23 -10.13
CA ASN A 496 1.03 24.11 -11.44
C ASN A 496 2.18 23.11 -11.43
N GLY A 497 2.27 22.33 -12.50
CA GLY A 497 3.34 21.39 -12.71
C GLY A 497 4.68 22.09 -13.01
N ASN A 498 5.76 21.35 -12.81
CA ASN A 498 7.13 21.79 -13.13
C ASN A 498 7.88 20.66 -13.86
N PRO A 499 8.10 20.79 -15.17
CA PRO A 499 8.81 19.77 -15.95
C PRO A 499 10.27 19.53 -15.54
N SER A 500 10.85 20.45 -14.75
CA SER A 500 12.23 20.35 -14.26
C SER A 500 12.37 19.60 -12.94
N LEU A 501 11.32 18.96 -12.45
CA LEU A 501 11.36 18.21 -11.21
C LEU A 501 12.34 17.03 -11.29
N LEU A 502 13.12 16.89 -10.24
CA LEU A 502 13.98 15.74 -9.97
C LEU A 502 13.25 14.73 -9.08
N PRO A 503 13.68 13.46 -9.04
CA PRO A 503 13.16 12.48 -8.09
C PRO A 503 13.41 12.87 -6.64
N GLU A 504 12.45 12.56 -5.76
CA GLU A 504 12.73 12.55 -4.31
C GLU A 504 13.67 11.38 -3.98
N THR A 505 14.55 11.57 -3.00
CA THR A 505 15.48 10.52 -2.56
C THR A 505 15.35 10.23 -1.07
N ILE A 506 15.54 8.97 -0.68
CA ILE A 506 15.63 8.55 0.72
C ILE A 506 16.86 7.66 0.93
N ARG A 507 17.51 7.83 2.08
CA ARG A 507 18.55 6.92 2.60
C ARG A 507 18.12 6.44 3.98
N THR A 508 18.19 5.14 4.21
CA THR A 508 17.77 4.53 5.47
C THR A 508 18.87 3.64 6.02
N LEU A 509 19.06 3.69 7.33
CA LEU A 509 19.86 2.76 8.12
C LEU A 509 18.95 2.08 9.13
N GLU A 510 18.97 0.75 9.17
CA GLU A 510 18.08 -0.04 10.00
C GLU A 510 18.86 -1.14 10.74
N ALA A 511 18.45 -1.44 11.97
CA ALA A 511 18.88 -2.63 12.67
C ALA A 511 17.65 -3.40 13.16
N ALA A 512 17.71 -4.71 13.09
CA ALA A 512 16.62 -5.56 13.56
C ALA A 512 17.16 -6.82 14.26
N VAL A 513 16.37 -7.30 15.22
CA VAL A 513 16.60 -8.56 15.91
C VAL A 513 15.30 -9.35 15.91
N THR A 514 15.41 -10.63 15.51
CA THR A 514 14.34 -11.63 15.61
C THR A 514 14.79 -12.68 16.60
N TRP A 515 14.00 -12.87 17.66
CA TRP A 515 14.27 -13.84 18.70
C TRP A 515 13.10 -14.83 18.85
N GLN A 516 13.37 -16.10 18.58
CA GLN A 516 12.46 -17.20 18.88
C GLN A 516 12.60 -17.58 20.36
N ALA A 517 12.04 -16.74 21.26
CA ALA A 517 12.21 -16.87 22.70
C ALA A 517 11.74 -18.24 23.25
N ARG A 518 10.75 -18.83 22.58
CA ARG A 518 10.22 -20.17 22.77
C ARG A 518 9.76 -20.72 21.42
N LYS A 519 9.51 -22.00 21.28
CA LYS A 519 8.97 -22.60 20.04
C LYS A 519 7.70 -21.92 19.55
N ASP A 520 6.88 -21.48 20.49
CA ASP A 520 5.57 -20.87 20.31
C ASP A 520 5.56 -19.34 20.48
N LEU A 521 6.71 -18.68 20.74
CA LEU A 521 6.81 -17.25 20.97
C LEU A 521 7.98 -16.65 20.19
N GLN A 522 7.65 -15.77 19.21
CA GLN A 522 8.61 -14.97 18.49
C GLN A 522 8.49 -13.49 18.90
N LEU A 523 9.63 -12.86 19.07
CA LEU A 523 9.76 -11.42 19.35
C LEU A 523 10.62 -10.78 18.27
N ASN A 524 10.20 -9.62 17.76
CA ASN A 524 10.95 -8.84 16.80
C ASN A 524 11.15 -7.41 17.33
N LEU A 525 12.36 -6.89 17.19
CA LEU A 525 12.71 -5.50 17.44
C LEU A 525 13.34 -4.92 16.20
N GLY A 526 12.79 -3.84 15.67
CA GLY A 526 13.36 -3.04 14.60
C GLY A 526 13.60 -1.60 15.04
N VAL A 527 14.73 -1.02 14.65
CA VAL A 527 15.02 0.42 14.79
C VAL A 527 15.44 0.97 13.44
N PHE A 528 15.04 2.20 13.14
CA PHE A 528 15.35 2.81 11.86
C PHE A 528 15.66 4.31 11.98
N LEU A 529 16.52 4.78 11.08
CA LEU A 529 16.83 6.18 10.83
C LEU A 529 16.73 6.43 9.33
N TYR A 530 16.11 7.54 8.93
CA TYR A 530 16.09 7.92 7.53
C TYR A 530 16.31 9.42 7.31
N ARG A 531 16.80 9.74 6.11
CA ARG A 531 16.88 11.10 5.57
C ARG A 531 16.29 11.12 4.16
N MET A 532 15.29 11.98 3.97
CA MET A 532 14.71 12.30 2.68
C MET A 532 15.25 13.65 2.20
N ALA A 533 15.44 13.78 0.89
CA ALA A 533 15.86 15.02 0.23
C ALA A 533 15.11 15.22 -1.08
N ASP A 534 15.18 16.43 -1.60
CA ASP A 534 14.55 16.84 -2.87
C ASP A 534 13.04 16.60 -2.90
N LEU A 535 12.37 16.78 -1.74
CA LEU A 535 10.95 16.57 -1.57
C LEU A 535 10.15 17.45 -2.54
N ILE A 536 9.23 16.86 -3.26
CA ILE A 536 8.34 17.58 -4.20
C ILE A 536 7.19 18.18 -3.40
N ARG A 537 7.16 19.51 -3.33
CA ARG A 537 6.16 20.27 -2.56
C ARG A 537 5.62 21.42 -3.39
N LEU A 538 4.37 21.82 -3.09
CA LEU A 538 3.79 23.03 -3.63
C LEU A 538 4.40 24.25 -2.92
N VAL A 539 5.01 25.13 -3.69
CA VAL A 539 5.60 26.39 -3.23
C VAL A 539 4.80 27.53 -3.83
N SER A 540 4.35 28.46 -3.00
CA SER A 540 3.59 29.64 -3.44
C SER A 540 4.40 30.43 -4.46
N ASN A 541 3.76 30.82 -5.55
CA ASN A 541 4.38 31.65 -6.56
C ASN A 541 4.64 33.06 -6.01
N THR A 542 5.71 33.72 -6.47
CA THR A 542 6.00 35.12 -6.14
C THR A 542 4.98 36.03 -6.84
N ALA A 543 4.39 36.96 -6.10
CA ALA A 543 3.48 37.95 -6.66
C ALA A 543 4.13 38.68 -7.87
N PRO A 544 3.36 38.95 -8.95
CA PRO A 544 1.91 38.86 -9.07
C PRO A 544 1.39 37.47 -9.56
N ALA A 545 2.24 36.46 -9.75
CA ALA A 545 1.80 35.14 -10.20
C ALA A 545 0.98 34.43 -9.11
N PRO A 546 -0.28 34.02 -9.39
CA PRO A 546 -1.12 33.34 -8.40
C PRO A 546 -0.80 31.86 -8.29
N GLY A 547 -1.36 31.21 -7.25
CA GLY A 547 -1.25 29.78 -7.03
C GLY A 547 0.12 29.33 -6.53
N SER A 548 0.42 28.08 -6.71
CA SER A 548 1.64 27.42 -6.29
C SER A 548 2.20 26.56 -7.43
N THR A 549 3.49 26.30 -7.42
CA THR A 549 4.17 25.42 -8.39
C THR A 549 4.92 24.32 -7.63
N PHE A 550 4.90 23.11 -8.16
CA PHE A 550 5.67 22.01 -7.59
C PHE A 550 7.17 22.26 -7.74
N GLN A 551 7.90 22.10 -6.65
CA GLN A 551 9.36 22.29 -6.60
C GLN A 551 10.01 21.23 -5.71
N ASN A 552 11.23 20.82 -6.08
CA ASN A 552 12.07 20.04 -5.18
C ASN A 552 12.58 20.94 -4.06
N THR A 553 12.09 20.73 -2.85
CA THR A 553 12.47 21.56 -1.70
C THR A 553 12.37 20.79 -0.40
N GLY A 554 13.30 21.09 0.50
CA GLY A 554 13.27 20.56 1.84
C GLY A 554 13.96 19.22 2.04
N VAL A 555 14.24 18.97 3.28
CA VAL A 555 14.84 17.74 3.81
C VAL A 555 13.99 17.29 4.99
N GLN A 556 13.67 16.00 5.06
CA GLN A 556 12.98 15.39 6.19
C GLN A 556 13.90 14.37 6.84
N ARG A 557 13.86 14.27 8.16
CA ARG A 557 14.59 13.25 8.92
C ARG A 557 13.63 12.52 9.83
N GLY A 558 13.71 11.20 9.84
CA GLY A 558 12.88 10.38 10.70
C GLY A 558 13.66 9.31 11.44
N ARG A 559 13.08 8.87 12.55
CA ARG A 559 13.56 7.76 13.36
C ARG A 559 12.42 7.09 14.07
N GLY A 560 12.62 5.82 14.41
CA GLY A 560 11.62 5.10 15.16
C GLY A 560 12.07 3.71 15.57
N LEU A 561 11.16 3.04 16.25
CA LEU A 561 11.30 1.65 16.66
C LEU A 561 9.99 0.89 16.47
N GLU A 562 10.09 -0.39 16.22
CA GLU A 562 8.98 -1.32 16.04
C GLU A 562 9.26 -2.55 16.92
N LEU A 563 8.32 -2.87 17.81
CA LEU A 563 8.34 -4.08 18.66
C LEU A 563 7.17 -4.94 18.23
N GLU A 564 7.42 -6.22 17.97
CA GLU A 564 6.39 -7.18 17.58
C GLU A 564 6.49 -8.43 18.45
N ALA A 565 5.34 -9.04 18.74
CA ALA A 565 5.25 -10.30 19.43
C ALA A 565 4.17 -11.17 18.80
N ASP A 566 4.52 -12.41 18.46
CA ASP A 566 3.61 -13.45 18.01
C ASP A 566 3.73 -14.64 18.94
N TRP A 567 2.61 -15.01 19.58
CA TRP A 567 2.56 -16.10 20.54
C TRP A 567 1.41 -17.06 20.22
N ASP A 568 1.76 -18.27 19.83
CA ASP A 568 0.84 -19.39 19.69
C ASP A 568 0.67 -20.07 21.05
N ALA A 569 -0.21 -19.49 21.93
CA ALA A 569 -0.44 -19.95 23.29
C ALA A 569 -1.16 -21.32 23.36
N GLY A 570 -0.82 -22.22 22.46
CA GLY A 570 -1.39 -23.53 22.22
C GLY A 570 -2.18 -23.61 20.92
N ARG A 571 -2.86 -24.75 20.69
CA ARG A 571 -3.62 -24.98 19.44
C ARG A 571 -4.88 -24.13 19.32
N SER A 572 -5.36 -23.56 20.42
CA SER A 572 -6.65 -22.85 20.45
C SER A 572 -6.54 -21.33 20.55
N LEU A 573 -5.39 -20.78 20.94
CA LEU A 573 -5.22 -19.35 21.16
C LEU A 573 -3.93 -18.84 20.53
N ARG A 574 -4.06 -17.87 19.63
CA ARG A 574 -2.95 -17.06 19.11
C ARG A 574 -3.10 -15.64 19.61
N LEU A 575 -2.02 -15.06 20.07
CA LEU A 575 -1.91 -13.66 20.43
C LEU A 575 -0.84 -13.02 19.56
N SER A 576 -1.14 -11.90 18.96
CA SER A 576 -0.18 -11.12 18.20
C SER A 576 -0.34 -9.63 18.49
N GLY A 577 0.74 -8.88 18.40
CA GLY A 577 0.64 -7.45 18.61
C GLY A 577 1.94 -6.74 18.32
N HIS A 578 1.83 -5.42 18.19
CA HIS A 578 3.00 -4.58 18.00
C HIS A 578 2.85 -3.22 18.69
N TYR A 579 3.97 -2.62 18.98
CA TYR A 579 4.11 -1.21 19.30
C TYR A 579 5.05 -0.57 18.29
N ALA A 580 4.61 0.53 17.68
CA ALA A 580 5.43 1.33 16.78
C ALA A 580 5.54 2.77 17.31
N PHE A 581 6.78 3.25 17.41
CA PHE A 581 7.10 4.65 17.67
C PHE A 581 7.81 5.22 16.45
N GLN A 582 7.37 6.40 16.02
CA GLN A 582 7.98 7.10 14.89
C GLN A 582 7.94 8.62 15.10
N ARG A 583 9.00 9.29 14.67
CA ARG A 583 9.08 10.75 14.68
C ARG A 583 9.73 11.22 13.39
N SER A 584 9.06 12.09 12.67
CA SER A 584 9.50 12.66 11.41
C SER A 584 9.53 14.17 11.51
N LEU A 585 10.68 14.80 11.18
CA LEU A 585 10.89 16.22 11.31
C LEU A 585 11.26 16.83 9.96
N ASP A 586 10.67 17.97 9.64
CA ASP A 586 11.17 18.86 8.59
C ASP A 586 12.46 19.53 9.08
N ALA A 587 13.56 19.37 8.34
CA ALA A 587 14.85 19.85 8.75
C ALA A 587 14.98 21.38 8.70
N SER A 588 14.12 22.07 7.93
CA SER A 588 14.14 23.54 7.81
C SER A 588 13.47 24.22 8.99
N THR A 589 12.41 23.61 9.53
CA THR A 589 11.64 24.16 10.65
C THR A 589 12.01 23.53 11.99
N GLY A 590 12.60 22.31 11.98
CA GLY A 590 12.79 21.49 13.17
C GLY A 590 11.50 20.95 13.78
N GLN A 591 10.36 21.17 13.13
CA GLN A 591 9.04 20.77 13.60
C GLN A 591 8.62 19.42 12.99
N ASP A 592 7.62 18.79 13.59
CA ASP A 592 7.02 17.56 13.08
C ASP A 592 6.38 17.83 11.72
N VAL A 593 6.50 16.86 10.79
CA VAL A 593 5.87 16.96 9.47
C VAL A 593 4.35 16.84 9.55
N GLY A 594 3.82 16.36 10.68
CA GLY A 594 2.40 16.24 10.95
C GLY A 594 1.75 15.00 10.35
N TYR A 595 0.46 14.86 10.64
CA TYR A 595 -0.49 13.86 10.13
C TYR A 595 -0.27 12.43 10.63
N ALA A 596 0.91 11.85 10.53
CA ALA A 596 1.18 10.49 10.98
C ALA A 596 1.19 10.40 12.53
N PRO A 597 0.64 9.32 13.11
CA PRO A 597 0.72 9.09 14.55
C PRO A 597 2.15 8.80 14.98
N ARG A 598 2.56 9.31 16.13
CA ARG A 598 3.86 8.98 16.72
C ARG A 598 3.87 7.63 17.41
N HIS A 599 2.76 7.27 18.04
CA HIS A 599 2.63 6.00 18.74
C HIS A 599 1.44 5.21 18.22
N ARG A 600 1.68 3.96 17.93
CA ARG A 600 0.65 2.97 17.61
C ARG A 600 0.83 1.71 18.45
N VAL A 601 -0.27 1.23 19.00
CA VAL A 601 -0.38 -0.10 19.61
C VAL A 601 -1.46 -0.85 18.87
N TYR A 602 -1.12 -2.04 18.39
CA TYR A 602 -2.07 -3.00 17.86
C TYR A 602 -1.95 -4.29 18.65
N ALA A 603 -3.07 -4.89 19.02
CA ALA A 603 -3.12 -6.17 19.66
C ALA A 603 -4.26 -7.01 19.08
N ARG A 604 -4.02 -8.28 18.88
CA ARG A 604 -4.97 -9.25 18.33
C ARG A 604 -4.96 -10.53 19.12
N ALA A 605 -6.14 -11.11 19.34
CA ALA A 605 -6.34 -12.42 19.92
C ALA A 605 -7.28 -13.23 19.03
N ASP A 606 -6.86 -14.43 18.62
CA ASP A 606 -7.64 -15.39 17.85
C ASP A 606 -7.85 -16.63 18.72
N TRP A 607 -9.10 -16.90 19.09
CA TRP A 607 -9.44 -17.98 20.01
C TRP A 607 -10.43 -18.96 19.39
N ARG A 608 -9.98 -20.19 19.19
CA ARG A 608 -10.83 -21.34 18.84
C ARG A 608 -11.45 -21.90 20.12
N PHE A 609 -12.53 -21.28 20.57
CA PHE A 609 -13.16 -21.56 21.86
C PHE A 609 -14.04 -22.84 21.86
N ALA A 610 -14.44 -23.31 20.69
CA ALA A 610 -15.22 -24.53 20.50
C ALA A 610 -14.87 -25.19 19.16
N SER A 611 -15.17 -26.48 19.02
CA SER A 611 -14.94 -27.18 17.76
C SER A 611 -15.71 -26.49 16.60
N GLY A 612 -14.96 -26.01 15.62
CA GLY A 612 -15.51 -25.33 14.45
C GLY A 612 -15.93 -23.87 14.68
N TRP A 613 -15.46 -23.22 15.75
CA TRP A 613 -15.73 -21.79 15.99
C TRP A 613 -14.47 -21.02 16.38
N LEU A 614 -14.27 -19.90 15.70
CA LEU A 614 -13.21 -18.95 15.94
C LEU A 614 -13.80 -17.60 16.32
N VAL A 615 -13.31 -17.00 17.42
CA VAL A 615 -13.54 -15.61 17.75
C VAL A 615 -12.22 -14.84 17.62
N GLY A 616 -12.25 -13.71 16.94
CA GLY A 616 -11.14 -12.76 16.80
C GLY A 616 -11.45 -11.45 17.50
N GLY A 617 -10.48 -10.88 18.18
CA GLY A 617 -10.56 -9.54 18.75
C GLY A 617 -9.33 -8.72 18.35
N GLN A 618 -9.51 -7.46 17.93
CA GLN A 618 -8.44 -6.56 17.50
C GLN A 618 -8.60 -5.21 18.20
N LEU A 619 -7.54 -4.75 18.84
CA LEU A 619 -7.45 -3.42 19.43
C LEU A 619 -6.43 -2.58 18.65
N ASN A 620 -6.83 -1.39 18.24
CA ASN A 620 -5.93 -0.42 17.61
C ASN A 620 -5.98 0.89 18.42
N ARG A 621 -4.83 1.35 18.93
CA ARG A 621 -4.68 2.62 19.63
C ARG A 621 -3.67 3.50 18.89
N VAL A 622 -4.12 4.70 18.52
CA VAL A 622 -3.39 5.71 17.75
C VAL A 622 -3.29 6.98 18.57
N THR A 623 -2.07 7.47 18.81
CA THR A 623 -1.85 8.62 19.70
C THR A 623 -0.73 9.56 19.23
N ASP A 624 -0.73 10.78 19.79
CA ASP A 624 0.21 11.89 19.51
C ASP A 624 0.30 12.22 18.01
N ARG A 625 -0.84 12.52 17.41
CA ARG A 625 -0.92 12.99 16.02
C ARG A 625 -0.80 14.50 15.97
N ARG A 626 0.30 14.98 15.42
CA ARG A 626 0.61 16.39 15.34
C ARG A 626 0.22 16.99 14.00
N ARG A 627 0.09 18.30 13.99
CA ARG A 627 -0.11 19.08 12.77
C ARG A 627 1.21 19.59 12.22
N PRO A 628 1.31 19.82 10.90
CA PRO A 628 2.50 20.43 10.30
C PRO A 628 2.69 21.87 10.77
N ALA A 629 3.90 22.40 10.57
CA ALA A 629 4.24 23.79 10.84
C ALA A 629 3.25 24.75 10.16
N GLY A 630 2.80 25.78 10.91
CA GLY A 630 1.85 26.78 10.43
C GLY A 630 0.37 26.43 10.59
N ASP A 631 0.01 25.20 10.98
CA ASP A 631 -1.36 24.83 11.31
C ASP A 631 -1.62 25.12 12.79
N ALA A 632 -2.42 26.17 13.08
CA ALA A 632 -2.74 26.61 14.44
C ALA A 632 -3.88 25.83 15.09
N ARG A 633 -4.51 24.87 14.41
CA ARG A 633 -5.58 24.04 15.00
C ARG A 633 -5.01 23.16 16.12
N ALA A 634 -5.89 22.71 17.03
CA ALA A 634 -5.53 21.74 18.07
C ALA A 634 -4.96 20.45 17.46
N SER A 635 -4.15 19.71 18.22
CA SER A 635 -3.65 18.38 17.84
C SER A 635 -4.83 17.47 17.44
N ILE A 636 -4.55 16.55 16.52
CA ILE A 636 -5.56 15.60 16.04
C ILE A 636 -5.87 14.63 17.18
N ALA A 637 -7.15 14.40 17.46
CA ALA A 637 -7.59 13.59 18.59
C ALA A 637 -7.05 12.15 18.52
N ASP A 638 -6.56 11.65 19.64
CA ASP A 638 -6.21 10.25 19.84
C ASP A 638 -7.47 9.38 19.80
N TYR A 639 -7.32 8.12 19.39
CA TYR A 639 -8.42 7.17 19.43
C TYR A 639 -7.98 5.76 19.79
N THR A 640 -8.97 4.97 20.25
CA THR A 640 -8.86 3.52 20.43
C THR A 640 -10.08 2.87 19.83
N THR A 641 -9.88 1.87 18.97
CA THR A 641 -10.96 1.03 18.44
C THR A 641 -10.79 -0.40 18.91
N LEU A 642 -11.91 -1.08 19.08
CA LEU A 642 -11.97 -2.52 19.28
C LEU A 642 -12.89 -3.11 18.23
N ASP A 643 -12.39 -4.11 17.52
CA ASP A 643 -13.13 -4.87 16.53
C ASP A 643 -13.26 -6.32 16.98
N LEU A 644 -14.39 -6.95 16.69
CA LEU A 644 -14.65 -8.34 16.99
C LEU A 644 -15.10 -9.08 15.74
N SER A 645 -14.69 -10.33 15.62
CA SER A 645 -15.13 -11.27 14.59
C SER A 645 -15.54 -12.59 15.22
N LEU A 646 -16.57 -13.22 14.67
CA LEU A 646 -16.98 -14.57 15.00
C LEU A 646 -17.16 -15.35 13.68
N ARG A 647 -16.54 -16.52 13.59
CA ARG A 647 -16.56 -17.34 12.40
C ARG A 647 -16.81 -18.80 12.74
N SER A 648 -17.68 -19.47 11.99
CA SER A 648 -17.71 -20.92 11.96
C SER A 648 -16.57 -21.42 11.07
N GLU A 649 -15.71 -22.29 11.59
CA GLU A 649 -14.72 -22.98 10.78
C GLU A 649 -15.35 -24.20 10.11
N ARG A 650 -14.97 -24.43 8.85
CA ARG A 650 -15.52 -25.50 8.05
C ARG A 650 -15.13 -26.87 8.63
N GLY A 651 -16.12 -27.59 9.20
CA GLY A 651 -15.98 -28.99 9.52
C GLY A 651 -16.35 -29.89 8.32
N LYS A 652 -17.26 -30.87 8.51
CA LYS A 652 -17.84 -31.69 7.45
C LYS A 652 -19.00 -30.99 6.71
N GLY A 653 -19.36 -29.77 7.10
CA GLY A 653 -20.45 -29.00 6.51
C GLY A 653 -20.03 -28.29 5.22
N ARG A 654 -21.03 -27.87 4.42
CA ARG A 654 -20.85 -27.11 3.18
C ARG A 654 -20.89 -25.60 3.42
N TRP A 655 -21.30 -25.15 4.58
CA TRP A 655 -21.50 -23.74 4.92
C TRP A 655 -20.52 -23.28 5.98
N GLU A 656 -19.99 -22.07 5.78
CA GLU A 656 -19.32 -21.27 6.79
C GLU A 656 -20.09 -19.96 6.97
N PHE A 657 -20.14 -19.46 8.20
CA PHE A 657 -20.73 -18.16 8.53
C PHE A 657 -19.70 -17.31 9.24
N ALA A 658 -19.69 -16.03 8.91
CA ALA A 658 -18.85 -15.05 9.59
C ALA A 658 -19.67 -13.79 9.94
N ALA A 659 -19.39 -13.24 11.08
CA ALA A 659 -19.91 -11.96 11.54
C ALA A 659 -18.77 -11.09 12.06
N SER A 660 -18.75 -9.82 11.73
CA SER A 660 -17.77 -8.87 12.28
C SER A 660 -18.45 -7.58 12.74
N ILE A 661 -17.88 -6.98 13.78
CA ILE A 661 -18.24 -5.67 14.30
C ILE A 661 -16.97 -4.84 14.31
N ARG A 662 -17.00 -3.70 13.65
CA ARG A 662 -15.91 -2.71 13.66
C ARG A 662 -16.26 -1.56 14.58
N ASN A 663 -15.22 -1.02 15.24
CA ASN A 663 -15.38 0.10 16.16
C ASN A 663 -16.49 -0.15 17.17
N LEU A 664 -16.42 -1.24 17.92
CA LEU A 664 -17.44 -1.77 18.84
C LEU A 664 -18.01 -0.67 19.78
N PHE A 665 -17.15 0.22 20.27
CA PHE A 665 -17.52 1.27 21.21
C PHE A 665 -17.94 2.59 20.56
N ALA A 666 -18.06 2.62 19.21
CA ALA A 666 -18.44 3.78 18.43
C ALA A 666 -17.56 5.02 18.71
N ALA A 667 -16.25 4.83 18.89
CA ALA A 667 -15.29 5.93 19.02
C ALA A 667 -15.39 6.88 17.82
N ASP A 668 -15.35 8.19 18.07
CA ASP A 668 -15.31 9.20 17.00
C ASP A 668 -13.88 9.27 16.44
N VAL A 669 -13.64 8.46 15.43
CA VAL A 669 -12.35 8.40 14.75
C VAL A 669 -12.30 9.46 13.66
N ARG A 670 -11.23 10.26 13.66
CA ARG A 670 -11.02 11.31 12.65
C ARG A 670 -9.61 11.22 12.10
N GLU A 671 -9.49 11.40 10.79
CA GLU A 671 -8.20 11.50 10.12
C GLU A 671 -7.87 12.95 9.75
N PRO A 672 -6.60 13.34 9.71
CA PRO A 672 -6.21 14.73 9.52
C PRO A 672 -6.67 15.27 8.17
N SER A 673 -7.36 16.40 8.18
CA SER A 673 -7.55 17.22 6.99
C SER A 673 -6.31 18.08 6.74
N LEU A 674 -6.07 18.46 5.49
CA LEU A 674 -4.94 19.31 5.10
C LEU A 674 -4.95 20.67 5.84
N ALA A 675 -3.82 21.40 5.77
CA ALA A 675 -3.56 22.64 6.49
C ALA A 675 -4.64 23.73 6.29
N PRO A 676 -4.78 24.67 7.23
CA PRO A 676 -5.85 25.67 7.27
C PRO A 676 -5.94 26.48 5.99
N GLY A 677 -7.16 26.68 5.55
CA GLY A 677 -7.49 27.53 4.41
C GLY A 677 -7.88 26.81 3.12
N LEU A 678 -7.56 25.52 3.01
CA LEU A 678 -8.00 24.69 1.87
C LEU A 678 -9.00 23.59 2.29
N THR A 679 -9.46 23.53 3.59
CA THR A 679 -9.91 22.27 4.17
C THR A 679 -10.96 22.40 5.25
N LEU A 680 -11.38 21.25 5.69
CA LEU A 680 -12.35 20.98 6.74
C LEU A 680 -11.78 21.33 8.11
N PRO A 681 -12.42 22.22 8.92
CA PRO A 681 -11.84 22.65 10.20
C PRO A 681 -11.76 21.52 11.23
N ASN A 682 -12.66 20.53 11.17
CA ASN A 682 -12.85 19.51 12.20
C ASN A 682 -12.29 18.14 11.81
N ASP A 683 -11.36 18.08 10.86
CA ASP A 683 -10.78 16.84 10.35
C ASP A 683 -11.82 15.89 9.67
N LEU A 684 -11.34 14.78 9.16
CA LEU A 684 -12.10 13.85 8.32
C LEU A 684 -12.73 12.76 9.19
N PRO A 685 -14.06 12.71 9.36
CA PRO A 685 -14.70 11.67 10.16
C PRO A 685 -14.61 10.31 9.45
N LEU A 686 -14.28 9.26 10.19
CA LEU A 686 -14.31 7.87 9.69
C LEU A 686 -15.65 7.19 10.02
N ALA A 687 -15.78 5.94 9.52
CA ALA A 687 -16.98 5.13 9.75
C ALA A 687 -17.27 4.99 11.25
N PRO A 688 -18.52 5.15 11.68
CA PRO A 688 -18.95 4.79 13.03
C PRO A 688 -18.93 3.25 13.19
N ARG A 689 -19.43 2.74 14.31
CA ARG A 689 -19.61 1.29 14.48
C ARG A 689 -20.36 0.70 13.28
N SER A 690 -19.84 -0.41 12.75
CA SER A 690 -20.41 -1.11 11.61
C SER A 690 -20.41 -2.63 11.82
N PHE A 691 -21.28 -3.31 11.10
CA PHE A 691 -21.49 -4.75 11.13
C PHE A 691 -21.36 -5.31 9.73
N TYR A 692 -20.84 -6.52 9.61
CA TYR A 692 -20.84 -7.26 8.36
C TYR A 692 -21.09 -8.76 8.63
N LEU A 693 -21.96 -9.36 7.82
CA LEU A 693 -22.31 -10.78 7.87
C LEU A 693 -21.93 -11.42 6.55
N GLN A 694 -21.40 -12.63 6.59
CA GLN A 694 -21.02 -13.38 5.40
C GLN A 694 -21.45 -14.84 5.54
N ALA A 695 -22.00 -15.41 4.47
CA ALA A 695 -22.26 -16.83 4.31
C ALA A 695 -21.44 -17.36 3.13
N ILE A 696 -20.69 -18.43 3.32
CA ILE A 696 -19.81 -19.04 2.34
C ILE A 696 -20.24 -20.48 2.12
N PHE A 697 -20.41 -20.86 0.87
CA PHE A 697 -20.84 -22.19 0.44
C PHE A 697 -19.75 -22.88 -0.37
N THR A 698 -19.48 -24.13 -0.03
CA THR A 698 -18.63 -25.02 -0.83
C THR A 698 -19.45 -26.24 -1.21
N PRO A 699 -19.68 -26.49 -2.51
CA PRO A 699 -20.52 -27.59 -3.04
C PRO A 699 -20.11 -28.99 -2.62
#